data_b0a41eef40efa24eab8ab81884920848
#
_entry.id   b0a41eef40efa24eab8ab81884920848
#
_cell.length_a   1.000
_cell.length_b   1.000
_cell.length_c   1.000
_cell.angle_alpha   90.00
_cell.angle_beta   90.00
_cell.angle_gamma   90.00
#
_symmetry.space_group_name_H-M   'P 1'
#
loop_
_entity.id
_entity.type
_entity.pdbx_description
1 polymer ?
#
loop_
_entity_poly.entity_id
_entity_poly.type
_entity_poly.pdbx_seq_one_letter_code
_entity_poly.pdbx_strand_id
1 'polypeptide(L)'
;MTLKDLPIGKTATIRSVGGEGALRQHFLDMGLIPQGDVTMVKYAPMGDPMELRIHSYELTLRLADAEKIEIENIRDAGVPAEKKKRSSQPIPHPGLGEGGKFHYKKTENPLPEGELLTFALAGNQNCGKTTLFNQLTGSNQHVGNFPGVTVDRKDGSIRGNSNTLVTDLPGIYSMSPYSSEEIVTRNFVLNEHPRGIINIVDATNIERNLYLTMQLMELDIPMVLALNMMDEVRENGGSININRMEEMLGIPVVPISAAKNEGIDELVSHALHVAKYQEKPEKIDYCDAEDDGGAVHRCLHAIMHLIEDHARDAEIPVRFAAAKLAEGDALILEKLKLDQNEKEMLEHIVKQMETERGLDRSAAIAHMRFDFIEKICDASVVKPKESKEHIRSTKIDRILTGKYTAIPCFVGIMALVFYLTFSVIGAFLANILDMSISALGGYVDQLMTAAHVNSALQSLVMDGIFNGVGSVLSFLPVIVTLFFFLSLLEDSGYMARVAFVMDKLLRKIGLSGRSIVPMLIGFGCTVPGVMASRTLPSERDRRMTILLTPFMSCSAKLPIYGFFAAAFFPKNSALVMILLYFGGIVMGILMALLLRRTMFSGEAVPFVMELPNYRMPGAKNVGHLLWDKAKDFLQRAFTVIFLATLVIWFLQTFDMHLNIVSDSKDSILAMLAGAIAPVFKPMGFGDWRISTALITGFMAKESVVSTLSVLFGSTEALLAAITPLAAASLLVFCLLYTPCVAAIAAIKRELGGKWAVGVVVGQCVIAWVAALAVYLIGGIF
;
A
#
# COMPACT_ATOMS: atom_id res chain seq x y z
N MET A 1 25.70 -23.88 10.00
CA MET A 1 25.78 -22.43 10.21
C MET A 1 24.56 -21.82 9.60
N THR A 2 23.98 -20.79 10.20
CA THR A 2 22.76 -20.18 9.67
C THR A 2 23.06 -18.92 8.88
N LEU A 3 22.14 -18.51 8.03
CA LEU A 3 22.26 -17.30 7.19
C LEU A 3 22.43 -16.03 8.06
N LYS A 4 21.87 -16.03 9.28
CA LYS A 4 22.07 -14.97 10.27
C LYS A 4 23.55 -14.70 10.60
N ASP A 5 24.37 -15.74 10.56
CA ASP A 5 25.79 -15.67 10.94
C ASP A 5 26.71 -15.29 9.78
N LEU A 6 26.17 -15.07 8.54
CA LEU A 6 26.94 -14.72 7.36
C LEU A 6 27.54 -13.32 7.50
N PRO A 7 28.87 -13.15 7.43
CA PRO A 7 29.51 -11.83 7.54
C PRO A 7 29.21 -10.94 6.34
N ILE A 8 29.18 -9.62 6.58
CA ILE A 8 28.99 -8.63 5.50
C ILE A 8 30.07 -8.79 4.43
N GLY A 9 29.66 -8.78 3.15
CA GLY A 9 30.55 -8.94 1.99
C GLY A 9 30.97 -10.37 1.70
N LYS A 10 30.41 -11.38 2.38
CA LYS A 10 30.63 -12.79 2.08
C LYS A 10 29.44 -13.38 1.35
N THR A 11 29.73 -14.37 0.51
CA THR A 11 28.75 -15.20 -0.19
C THR A 11 28.76 -16.61 0.40
N ALA A 12 27.59 -17.21 0.54
CA ALA A 12 27.44 -18.59 0.95
C ALA A 12 26.43 -19.29 0.04
N THR A 13 26.51 -20.61 0.00
CA THR A 13 25.52 -21.45 -0.68
C THR A 13 24.45 -21.88 0.34
N ILE A 14 23.18 -21.77 0.00
CA ILE A 14 22.06 -22.22 0.83
C ILE A 14 22.03 -23.74 0.82
N ARG A 15 22.09 -24.35 2.01
CA ARG A 15 21.97 -25.79 2.16
C ARG A 15 20.53 -26.24 2.32
N SER A 16 19.79 -25.56 3.20
CA SER A 16 18.37 -25.84 3.43
C SER A 16 17.63 -24.59 3.87
N VAL A 17 16.33 -24.51 3.51
CA VAL A 17 15.41 -23.46 3.92
C VAL A 17 14.41 -24.04 4.90
N GLY A 18 14.54 -23.70 6.18
CA GLY A 18 13.66 -24.17 7.23
C GLY A 18 12.39 -23.31 7.35
N GLY A 19 11.54 -23.69 8.31
CA GLY A 19 10.22 -23.11 8.50
C GLY A 19 9.12 -24.00 7.89
N GLU A 20 7.86 -23.59 8.06
CA GLU A 20 6.70 -24.35 7.61
C GLU A 20 5.67 -23.42 6.94
N GLY A 21 4.79 -24.01 6.12
CA GLY A 21 3.63 -23.34 5.54
C GLY A 21 3.95 -22.22 4.56
N ALA A 22 3.05 -21.27 4.45
CA ALA A 22 3.08 -20.19 3.45
C ALA A 22 4.33 -19.29 3.53
N LEU A 23 4.91 -19.10 4.71
CA LEU A 23 6.12 -18.30 4.88
C LEU A 23 7.34 -18.95 4.22
N ARG A 24 7.52 -20.25 4.42
CA ARG A 24 8.61 -21.00 3.80
C ARG A 24 8.47 -21.00 2.28
N GLN A 25 7.24 -21.25 1.79
CA GLN A 25 6.94 -21.14 0.36
C GLN A 25 7.31 -19.77 -0.20
N HIS A 26 6.97 -18.70 0.55
CA HIS A 26 7.32 -17.35 0.15
C HIS A 26 8.85 -17.11 0.05
N PHE A 27 9.66 -17.69 0.94
CA PHE A 27 11.11 -17.62 0.82
C PHE A 27 11.63 -18.31 -0.45
N LEU A 28 11.09 -19.49 -0.77
CA LEU A 28 11.44 -20.22 -2.00
C LEU A 28 11.01 -19.44 -3.24
N ASP A 29 9.79 -18.90 -3.25
CA ASP A 29 9.27 -18.06 -4.33
C ASP A 29 10.08 -16.77 -4.52
N MET A 30 10.73 -16.29 -3.43
CA MET A 30 11.67 -15.16 -3.45
C MET A 30 13.10 -15.58 -3.84
N GLY A 31 13.35 -16.82 -4.28
CA GLY A 31 14.64 -17.29 -4.77
C GLY A 31 15.64 -17.72 -3.68
N LEU A 32 15.21 -17.81 -2.41
CA LEU A 32 15.99 -18.47 -1.36
C LEU A 32 15.82 -19.98 -1.52
N ILE A 33 16.55 -20.57 -2.45
CA ILE A 33 16.47 -22.00 -2.79
C ILE A 33 17.72 -22.76 -2.36
N PRO A 34 17.61 -24.05 -1.98
CA PRO A 34 18.80 -24.87 -1.74
C PRO A 34 19.73 -24.88 -2.96
N GLN A 35 21.04 -24.91 -2.71
CA GLN A 35 22.13 -24.80 -3.69
C GLN A 35 22.27 -23.40 -4.34
N GLY A 36 21.37 -22.46 -4.09
CA GLY A 36 21.49 -21.07 -4.53
C GLY A 36 22.52 -20.28 -3.73
N ASP A 37 23.17 -19.32 -4.37
CA ASP A 37 24.14 -18.43 -3.73
C ASP A 37 23.45 -17.21 -3.13
N VAL A 38 23.84 -16.85 -1.89
CA VAL A 38 23.37 -15.66 -1.21
C VAL A 38 24.55 -14.84 -0.68
N THR A 39 24.52 -13.53 -0.91
CA THR A 39 25.55 -12.60 -0.45
C THR A 39 24.98 -11.65 0.59
N MET A 40 25.69 -11.50 1.73
CA MET A 40 25.33 -10.54 2.75
C MET A 40 25.79 -9.14 2.37
N VAL A 41 24.84 -8.19 2.22
CA VAL A 41 25.12 -6.80 1.82
C VAL A 41 25.33 -5.91 3.04
N LYS A 42 24.32 -5.77 3.87
CA LYS A 42 24.36 -4.94 5.09
C LYS A 42 23.23 -5.29 6.07
N TYR A 43 23.32 -4.75 7.28
CA TYR A 43 22.21 -4.75 8.23
C TYR A 43 21.48 -3.42 8.21
N ALA A 44 20.19 -3.41 8.56
CA ALA A 44 19.47 -2.19 8.90
C ALA A 44 20.20 -1.44 10.03
N PRO A 45 20.03 -0.12 10.17
CA PRO A 45 20.74 0.70 11.16
C PRO A 45 20.65 0.19 12.59
N MET A 46 19.54 -0.49 12.92
CA MET A 46 19.32 -1.10 14.24
C MET A 46 19.79 -2.56 14.33
N GLY A 47 20.46 -3.08 13.30
CA GLY A 47 20.99 -4.43 13.23
C GLY A 47 19.99 -5.51 12.82
N ASP A 48 18.75 -5.16 12.47
CA ASP A 48 17.70 -6.05 11.98
C ASP A 48 16.63 -5.21 11.27
N PRO A 49 16.18 -5.57 10.05
CA PRO A 49 16.51 -6.76 9.26
C PRO A 49 17.89 -6.71 8.57
N MET A 50 18.30 -7.82 7.95
CA MET A 50 19.47 -7.93 7.10
C MET A 50 19.08 -7.76 5.62
N GLU A 51 19.99 -7.23 4.81
CA GLU A 51 19.86 -7.10 3.36
C GLU A 51 20.78 -8.09 2.67
N LEU A 52 20.23 -8.88 1.79
CA LEU A 52 20.86 -9.96 1.07
C LEU A 52 20.81 -9.70 -0.43
N ARG A 53 21.82 -10.13 -1.16
CA ARG A 53 21.78 -10.21 -2.62
C ARG A 53 21.64 -11.66 -3.04
N ILE A 54 20.61 -11.92 -3.86
CA ILE A 54 20.30 -13.25 -4.41
C ILE A 54 20.14 -13.05 -5.91
N HIS A 55 20.78 -13.88 -6.73
CA HIS A 55 20.81 -13.70 -8.17
C HIS A 55 21.22 -12.25 -8.55
N SER A 56 20.33 -11.42 -9.03
CA SER A 56 20.60 -10.04 -9.47
C SER A 56 19.87 -8.97 -8.68
N TYR A 57 19.18 -9.30 -7.57
CA TYR A 57 18.37 -8.35 -6.81
C TYR A 57 18.65 -8.39 -5.30
N GLU A 58 18.21 -7.36 -4.58
CA GLU A 58 18.40 -7.19 -3.15
C GLU A 58 17.10 -7.48 -2.41
N LEU A 59 17.20 -8.33 -1.39
CA LEU A 59 16.10 -8.79 -0.55
C LEU A 59 16.39 -8.49 0.90
N THR A 60 15.38 -8.05 1.65
CA THR A 60 15.50 -7.87 3.09
C THR A 60 14.87 -9.04 3.84
N LEU A 61 15.56 -9.54 4.87
CA LEU A 61 15.10 -10.66 5.70
C LEU A 61 15.35 -10.36 7.17
N ARG A 62 14.41 -10.72 8.05
CA ARG A 62 14.62 -10.60 9.50
C ARG A 62 15.62 -11.63 9.99
N LEU A 63 16.39 -11.28 11.01
CA LEU A 63 17.38 -12.22 11.61
C LEU A 63 16.72 -13.49 12.14
N ALA A 64 15.52 -13.40 12.70
CA ALA A 64 14.76 -14.55 13.16
C ALA A 64 14.37 -15.52 12.03
N ASP A 65 14.16 -15.00 10.81
CA ASP A 65 13.86 -15.80 9.62
C ASP A 65 15.16 -16.33 8.99
N ALA A 66 16.22 -15.52 8.97
CA ALA A 66 17.55 -15.93 8.53
C ALA A 66 18.15 -17.06 9.40
N GLU A 67 17.76 -17.15 10.67
CA GLU A 67 18.17 -18.22 11.57
C GLU A 67 17.62 -19.60 11.16
N LYS A 68 16.55 -19.64 10.38
CA LYS A 68 15.92 -20.86 9.86
C LYS A 68 16.56 -21.37 8.57
N ILE A 69 17.48 -20.60 7.96
CA ILE A 69 18.13 -20.93 6.68
C ILE A 69 19.55 -21.39 6.97
N GLU A 70 19.86 -22.62 6.62
CA GLU A 70 21.20 -23.18 6.77
C GLU A 70 22.06 -22.85 5.55
N ILE A 71 23.33 -22.50 5.79
CA ILE A 71 24.31 -22.16 4.75
C ILE A 71 25.59 -22.97 4.89
N GLU A 72 26.27 -23.12 3.76
CA GLU A 72 27.57 -23.77 3.64
C GLU A 72 28.47 -23.00 2.64
N ASN A 73 29.71 -23.43 2.45
CA ASN A 73 30.65 -22.90 1.46
C ASN A 73 30.84 -21.38 1.49
N ILE A 74 31.11 -20.82 2.69
CA ILE A 74 31.33 -19.38 2.83
C ILE A 74 32.61 -18.97 2.11
N ARG A 75 32.48 -17.98 1.23
CA ARG A 75 33.56 -17.44 0.40
C ARG A 75 33.50 -15.91 0.31
N ASP A 76 34.59 -15.28 -0.11
CA ASP A 76 34.55 -13.86 -0.44
C ASP A 76 33.60 -13.64 -1.63
N ALA A 77 32.83 -12.54 -1.59
CA ALA A 77 31.99 -12.15 -2.72
C ALA A 77 32.93 -11.93 -3.93
N GLY A 78 33.05 -12.95 -4.75
CA GLY A 78 33.82 -12.88 -5.97
C GLY A 78 33.17 -11.89 -6.93
N VAL A 79 33.97 -11.14 -7.70
CA VAL A 79 33.51 -10.53 -8.94
C VAL A 79 32.82 -11.65 -9.72
N PRO A 80 31.56 -11.48 -10.18
CA PRO A 80 30.88 -12.50 -10.94
C PRO A 80 31.81 -13.00 -12.05
N ALA A 81 31.99 -14.33 -12.17
CA ALA A 81 32.87 -14.91 -13.18
C ALA A 81 32.53 -14.25 -14.54
N GLU A 82 33.51 -13.72 -15.23
CA GLU A 82 33.31 -13.07 -16.52
C GLU A 82 32.67 -14.07 -17.49
N LYS A 83 31.31 -14.09 -17.50
CA LYS A 83 30.59 -14.80 -18.56
C LYS A 83 31.04 -14.15 -19.88
N LYS A 84 31.57 -14.93 -20.79
CA LYS A 84 32.06 -14.46 -22.10
C LYS A 84 31.05 -13.49 -22.70
N LYS A 85 31.49 -12.25 -22.99
CA LYS A 85 30.68 -11.26 -23.69
C LYS A 85 30.22 -11.87 -25.02
N ARG A 86 28.99 -12.31 -25.08
CA ARG A 86 28.32 -12.51 -26.37
C ARG A 86 27.89 -11.11 -26.82
N SER A 87 28.55 -10.59 -27.85
CA SER A 87 28.12 -9.37 -28.53
C SER A 87 26.85 -9.70 -29.31
N SER A 88 25.71 -9.45 -28.69
CA SER A 88 24.44 -9.47 -29.41
C SER A 88 24.15 -8.04 -29.87
N GLN A 89 24.12 -7.80 -31.15
CA GLN A 89 23.52 -6.60 -31.71
C GLN A 89 22.03 -6.66 -31.39
N PRO A 90 21.38 -5.52 -31.03
CA PRO A 90 19.94 -5.47 -30.88
C PRO A 90 19.26 -5.97 -32.15
N ILE A 91 18.49 -7.03 -32.06
CA ILE A 91 17.70 -7.54 -33.17
C ILE A 91 16.33 -6.85 -33.08
N PRO A 92 15.86 -6.18 -34.16
CA PRO A 92 14.52 -5.62 -34.18
C PRO A 92 13.47 -6.70 -33.90
N HIS A 93 12.43 -6.37 -33.15
CA HIS A 93 11.31 -7.28 -32.96
C HIS A 93 10.61 -7.56 -34.29
N PRO A 94 10.29 -8.81 -34.65
CA PRO A 94 9.76 -9.16 -35.96
C PRO A 94 8.34 -8.61 -36.25
N GLY A 95 7.60 -8.20 -35.22
CA GLY A 95 6.21 -7.72 -35.32
C GLY A 95 5.19 -8.82 -35.67
N LEU A 96 3.91 -8.43 -35.72
CA LEU A 96 2.83 -9.32 -36.12
C LEU A 96 2.91 -9.66 -37.61
N GLY A 97 2.91 -10.93 -37.94
CA GLY A 97 2.79 -11.41 -39.33
C GLY A 97 4.09 -11.69 -40.07
N GLU A 98 5.24 -11.50 -39.47
CA GLU A 98 6.51 -11.94 -40.03
C GLU A 98 6.65 -13.49 -39.97
N GLY A 99 5.96 -14.17 -40.86
CA GLY A 99 6.03 -15.61 -41.01
C GLY A 99 5.34 -16.45 -39.93
N GLY A 100 4.62 -15.84 -39.00
CA GLY A 100 3.91 -16.53 -37.92
C GLY A 100 4.84 -17.28 -36.98
N LYS A 101 6.08 -16.84 -36.81
CA LYS A 101 7.09 -17.54 -36.02
C LYS A 101 6.76 -17.61 -34.53
N PHE A 102 6.04 -16.62 -34.01
CA PHE A 102 5.63 -16.51 -32.62
C PHE A 102 4.09 -16.55 -32.42
N HIS A 103 3.33 -16.74 -33.49
CA HIS A 103 1.90 -16.93 -33.48
C HIS A 103 1.55 -18.32 -34.07
N TYR A 104 1.05 -19.22 -33.23
CA TYR A 104 0.80 -20.62 -33.59
C TYR A 104 -0.58 -20.77 -34.23
N LYS A 105 -0.65 -20.68 -35.56
CA LYS A 105 -1.88 -20.87 -36.33
C LYS A 105 -2.57 -22.23 -36.14
N LYS A 106 -1.87 -23.26 -35.72
CA LYS A 106 -2.42 -24.61 -35.51
C LYS A 106 -3.34 -24.70 -34.28
N THR A 107 -3.17 -23.81 -33.31
CA THR A 107 -3.95 -23.78 -32.06
C THR A 107 -4.99 -22.66 -32.04
N GLU A 108 -5.12 -21.91 -33.13
CA GLU A 108 -6.10 -20.81 -33.25
C GLU A 108 -7.53 -21.33 -33.12
N ASN A 109 -8.26 -20.74 -32.15
CA ASN A 109 -9.70 -20.94 -31.99
C ASN A 109 -10.35 -19.54 -31.87
N PRO A 110 -10.56 -18.85 -33.01
CA PRO A 110 -10.98 -17.47 -33.00
C PRO A 110 -12.34 -17.27 -32.34
N LEU A 111 -12.41 -16.27 -31.45
CA LEU A 111 -13.66 -15.87 -30.80
C LEU A 111 -14.61 -15.23 -31.83
N PRO A 112 -15.95 -15.31 -31.61
CA PRO A 112 -16.94 -14.63 -32.44
C PRO A 112 -16.66 -13.12 -32.56
N GLU A 113 -16.99 -12.54 -33.71
CA GLU A 113 -16.86 -11.11 -33.93
C GLU A 113 -17.78 -10.33 -32.96
N GLY A 114 -17.20 -9.36 -32.25
CA GLY A 114 -17.92 -8.51 -31.30
C GLY A 114 -17.92 -9.03 -29.86
N GLU A 115 -17.28 -10.15 -29.56
CA GLU A 115 -17.11 -10.62 -28.19
C GLU A 115 -16.17 -9.69 -27.40
N LEU A 116 -16.52 -9.40 -26.14
CA LEU A 116 -15.72 -8.55 -25.25
C LEU A 116 -14.41 -9.27 -24.90
N LEU A 117 -13.28 -8.65 -25.24
CA LEU A 117 -11.96 -9.15 -24.89
C LEU A 117 -11.56 -8.65 -23.50
N THR A 118 -11.51 -9.58 -22.54
CA THR A 118 -11.13 -9.28 -21.17
C THR A 118 -9.65 -9.62 -20.93
N PHE A 119 -8.91 -8.67 -20.34
CA PHE A 119 -7.48 -8.82 -20.06
C PHE A 119 -7.20 -8.68 -18.57
N ALA A 120 -6.37 -9.56 -18.05
CA ALA A 120 -5.73 -9.41 -16.75
C ALA A 120 -4.34 -8.78 -16.93
N LEU A 121 -4.10 -7.61 -16.33
CA LEU A 121 -2.76 -7.02 -16.27
C LEU A 121 -2.06 -7.52 -15.01
N ALA A 122 -1.09 -8.43 -15.17
CA ALA A 122 -0.38 -9.08 -14.09
C ALA A 122 1.12 -8.76 -14.11
N GLY A 123 1.77 -8.73 -12.96
CA GLY A 123 3.21 -8.50 -12.84
C GLY A 123 3.63 -8.22 -11.40
N ASN A 124 4.94 -8.20 -11.18
CA ASN A 124 5.52 -7.98 -9.86
C ASN A 124 5.25 -6.56 -9.34
N GLN A 125 5.50 -6.34 -8.05
CA GLN A 125 5.51 -4.99 -7.51
C GLN A 125 6.64 -4.18 -8.17
N ASN A 126 6.40 -2.91 -8.43
CA ASN A 126 7.35 -1.96 -9.06
C ASN A 126 7.79 -2.26 -10.52
N CYS A 127 7.20 -3.23 -11.20
CA CYS A 127 7.50 -3.50 -12.62
C CYS A 127 6.93 -2.45 -13.60
N GLY A 128 6.20 -1.44 -13.12
CA GLY A 128 5.59 -0.39 -13.95
C GLY A 128 4.15 -0.66 -14.38
N LYS A 129 3.44 -1.59 -13.73
CA LYS A 129 2.09 -2.03 -14.06
C LYS A 129 1.07 -0.89 -14.14
N THR A 130 0.97 -0.06 -13.09
CA THR A 130 0.05 1.08 -13.07
C THR A 130 0.38 2.12 -14.16
N THR A 131 1.67 2.31 -14.48
CA THR A 131 2.08 3.18 -15.58
C THR A 131 1.58 2.64 -16.92
N LEU A 132 1.76 1.34 -17.17
CA LEU A 132 1.26 0.68 -18.36
C LEU A 132 -0.27 0.74 -18.44
N PHE A 133 -0.98 0.43 -17.35
CA PHE A 133 -2.44 0.53 -17.28
C PHE A 133 -2.96 1.92 -17.68
N ASN A 134 -2.31 2.98 -17.17
CA ASN A 134 -2.66 4.36 -17.51
C ASN A 134 -2.38 4.70 -18.99
N GLN A 135 -1.33 4.12 -19.58
CA GLN A 135 -1.05 4.29 -21.01
C GLN A 135 -2.09 3.57 -21.88
N LEU A 136 -2.47 2.35 -21.50
CA LEU A 136 -3.47 1.55 -22.22
C LEU A 136 -4.86 2.17 -22.16
N THR A 137 -5.31 2.61 -20.98
CA THR A 137 -6.72 2.99 -20.74
C THR A 137 -6.98 4.49 -20.76
N GLY A 138 -6.00 5.31 -20.42
CA GLY A 138 -6.17 6.77 -20.32
C GLY A 138 -7.16 7.20 -19.25
N SER A 139 -8.13 8.04 -19.60
CA SER A 139 -9.17 8.55 -18.69
C SER A 139 -10.36 7.59 -18.50
N ASN A 140 -10.43 6.50 -19.27
CA ASN A 140 -11.54 5.54 -19.25
C ASN A 140 -11.31 4.46 -18.18
N GLN A 141 -11.32 4.85 -16.92
CA GLN A 141 -11.06 3.96 -15.79
C GLN A 141 -12.23 3.95 -14.82
N HIS A 142 -12.57 2.76 -14.32
CA HIS A 142 -13.49 2.54 -13.22
C HIS A 142 -12.73 2.01 -12.01
N VAL A 143 -12.91 2.63 -10.85
CA VAL A 143 -12.25 2.23 -9.60
C VAL A 143 -13.28 1.65 -8.67
N GLY A 144 -13.04 0.44 -8.17
CA GLY A 144 -13.85 -0.26 -7.19
C GLY A 144 -12.97 -1.10 -6.25
N ASN A 145 -13.54 -2.05 -5.56
CA ASN A 145 -12.79 -3.04 -4.79
C ASN A 145 -13.07 -4.43 -5.35
N PHE A 146 -12.11 -5.35 -5.24
CA PHE A 146 -12.36 -6.75 -5.52
C PHE A 146 -13.40 -7.32 -4.55
N PRO A 147 -14.28 -8.24 -4.98
CA PRO A 147 -15.33 -8.80 -4.14
C PRO A 147 -14.79 -9.42 -2.84
N GLY A 148 -15.37 -9.04 -1.71
CA GLY A 148 -15.05 -9.61 -0.40
C GLY A 148 -13.74 -9.14 0.25
N VAL A 149 -12.99 -8.26 -0.39
CA VAL A 149 -11.71 -7.75 0.11
C VAL A 149 -11.59 -6.23 -0.07
N THR A 150 -10.64 -5.62 0.63
CA THR A 150 -10.39 -4.16 0.56
C THR A 150 -9.27 -3.79 -0.42
N VAL A 151 -8.96 -4.67 -1.36
CA VAL A 151 -8.00 -4.42 -2.42
C VAL A 151 -8.69 -3.65 -3.56
N ASP A 152 -8.09 -2.56 -4.01
CA ASP A 152 -8.65 -1.73 -5.08
C ASP A 152 -8.63 -2.49 -6.41
N ARG A 153 -9.75 -2.45 -7.14
CA ARG A 153 -9.91 -2.94 -8.50
C ARG A 153 -9.98 -1.75 -9.46
N LYS A 154 -9.19 -1.77 -10.51
CA LYS A 154 -9.23 -0.78 -11.58
C LYS A 154 -9.49 -1.49 -12.89
N ASP A 155 -10.57 -1.10 -13.54
CA ASP A 155 -10.95 -1.59 -14.85
C ASP A 155 -10.94 -0.45 -15.87
N GLY A 156 -10.58 -0.74 -17.11
CA GLY A 156 -10.64 0.26 -18.20
C GLY A 156 -10.58 -0.39 -19.56
N SER A 157 -11.13 0.29 -20.59
CA SER A 157 -11.01 -0.14 -21.97
C SER A 157 -9.71 0.36 -22.61
N ILE A 158 -9.13 -0.43 -23.49
CA ILE A 158 -7.94 -0.02 -24.26
C ILE A 158 -8.33 1.10 -25.21
N ARG A 159 -7.50 2.13 -25.28
CA ARG A 159 -7.70 3.28 -26.19
C ARG A 159 -7.83 2.81 -27.64
N GLY A 160 -8.84 3.29 -28.34
CA GLY A 160 -9.11 2.91 -29.72
C GLY A 160 -9.81 1.55 -29.89
N ASN A 161 -10.00 0.78 -28.82
CA ASN A 161 -10.64 -0.55 -28.84
C ASN A 161 -11.71 -0.63 -27.74
N SER A 162 -12.90 -0.11 -28.03
CA SER A 162 -14.00 -0.06 -27.05
C SER A 162 -14.51 -1.42 -26.60
N ASN A 163 -14.28 -2.48 -27.39
CA ASN A 163 -14.70 -3.85 -27.07
C ASN A 163 -13.62 -4.61 -26.25
N THR A 164 -12.94 -3.91 -25.37
CA THR A 164 -11.91 -4.46 -24.51
C THR A 164 -12.11 -4.03 -23.06
N LEU A 165 -11.74 -4.88 -22.13
CA LEU A 165 -11.72 -4.58 -20.71
C LEU A 165 -10.40 -5.07 -20.10
N VAL A 166 -9.59 -4.15 -19.59
CA VAL A 166 -8.35 -4.48 -18.87
C VAL A 166 -8.58 -4.27 -17.39
N THR A 167 -8.29 -5.29 -16.59
CA THR A 167 -8.32 -5.21 -15.12
C THR A 167 -6.88 -5.15 -14.60
N ASP A 168 -6.54 -4.08 -13.85
CA ASP A 168 -5.26 -3.94 -13.15
C ASP A 168 -5.27 -4.81 -11.90
N LEU A 169 -4.48 -5.90 -11.91
CA LEU A 169 -4.36 -6.80 -10.77
C LEU A 169 -3.30 -6.28 -9.78
N PRO A 170 -3.40 -6.60 -8.48
CA PRO A 170 -2.37 -6.29 -7.50
C PRO A 170 -0.99 -6.81 -7.95
N GLY A 171 0.08 -6.11 -7.54
CA GLY A 171 1.44 -6.58 -7.78
C GLY A 171 1.78 -7.75 -6.88
N ILE A 172 2.10 -8.89 -7.47
CA ILE A 172 2.40 -10.13 -6.75
C ILE A 172 3.73 -10.73 -7.20
N TYR A 173 4.32 -11.55 -6.37
CA TYR A 173 5.58 -12.24 -6.70
C TYR A 173 5.35 -13.69 -7.11
N SER A 174 4.28 -14.30 -6.66
CA SER A 174 3.90 -15.66 -7.00
C SER A 174 2.39 -15.86 -6.90
N MET A 175 1.89 -16.98 -7.40
CA MET A 175 0.49 -17.41 -7.28
C MET A 175 0.25 -18.21 -5.99
N SER A 176 1.18 -18.20 -5.04
CA SER A 176 1.04 -18.86 -3.74
C SER A 176 0.22 -17.99 -2.78
N PRO A 177 -0.68 -18.56 -1.96
CA PRO A 177 -1.62 -17.80 -1.13
C PRO A 177 -0.96 -17.26 0.16
N TYR A 178 0.00 -16.34 0.03
CA TYR A 178 0.71 -15.76 1.16
C TYR A 178 0.12 -14.43 1.63
N SER A 179 -0.23 -13.55 0.68
CA SER A 179 -0.85 -12.26 0.96
C SER A 179 -2.27 -12.18 0.41
N SER A 180 -3.06 -11.18 0.87
CA SER A 180 -4.39 -10.90 0.31
C SER A 180 -4.34 -10.55 -1.17
N GLU A 181 -3.27 -9.91 -1.63
CA GLU A 181 -3.05 -9.50 -3.02
C GLU A 181 -2.86 -10.72 -3.92
N GLU A 182 -2.07 -11.71 -3.48
CA GLU A 182 -1.85 -12.97 -4.19
C GLU A 182 -3.13 -13.82 -4.26
N ILE A 183 -3.89 -13.88 -3.16
CA ILE A 183 -5.19 -14.57 -3.13
C ILE A 183 -6.18 -13.91 -4.10
N VAL A 184 -6.24 -12.58 -4.14
CA VAL A 184 -7.13 -11.82 -5.04
C VAL A 184 -6.77 -12.08 -6.50
N THR A 185 -5.49 -11.95 -6.86
CA THR A 185 -5.01 -12.18 -8.23
C THR A 185 -5.30 -13.61 -8.67
N ARG A 186 -4.98 -14.59 -7.82
CA ARG A 186 -5.24 -16.01 -8.08
C ARG A 186 -6.73 -16.28 -8.31
N ASN A 187 -7.60 -15.78 -7.42
CA ASN A 187 -9.03 -15.97 -7.52
C ASN A 187 -9.61 -15.28 -8.76
N PHE A 188 -9.12 -14.09 -9.11
CA PHE A 188 -9.54 -13.40 -10.31
C PHE A 188 -9.23 -14.23 -11.57
N VAL A 189 -8.00 -14.70 -11.71
CA VAL A 189 -7.60 -15.44 -12.91
C VAL A 189 -8.30 -16.80 -13.00
N LEU A 190 -8.48 -17.51 -11.87
CA LEU A 190 -9.11 -18.83 -11.83
C LEU A 190 -10.64 -18.81 -11.91
N ASN A 191 -11.31 -17.71 -11.55
CA ASN A 191 -12.79 -17.68 -11.51
C ASN A 191 -13.39 -16.78 -12.60
N GLU A 192 -12.71 -15.68 -12.99
CA GLU A 192 -13.20 -14.72 -14.00
C GLU A 192 -12.78 -15.14 -15.43
N HIS A 193 -11.82 -16.06 -15.56
CA HIS A 193 -11.32 -16.61 -16.82
C HIS A 193 -11.07 -15.54 -17.90
N PRO A 194 -10.11 -14.59 -17.69
CA PRO A 194 -9.84 -13.53 -18.67
C PRO A 194 -9.44 -14.14 -20.01
N ARG A 195 -9.85 -13.49 -21.11
CA ARG A 195 -9.54 -13.92 -22.48
C ARG A 195 -8.06 -13.76 -22.84
N GLY A 196 -7.32 -12.99 -22.06
CA GLY A 196 -5.89 -12.84 -22.22
C GLY A 196 -5.21 -12.29 -20.98
N ILE A 197 -3.92 -12.55 -20.84
CA ILE A 197 -3.07 -11.99 -19.79
C ILE A 197 -2.02 -11.09 -20.44
N ILE A 198 -1.90 -9.85 -19.98
CA ILE A 198 -0.77 -8.97 -20.26
C ILE A 198 0.16 -9.05 -19.05
N ASN A 199 1.23 -9.82 -19.18
CA ASN A 199 2.23 -9.98 -18.11
C ASN A 199 3.32 -8.94 -18.28
N ILE A 200 3.46 -8.02 -17.31
CA ILE A 200 4.52 -7.01 -17.32
C ILE A 200 5.70 -7.44 -16.46
N VAL A 201 6.89 -7.41 -17.05
CA VAL A 201 8.16 -7.84 -16.48
C VAL A 201 9.15 -6.68 -16.48
N ASP A 202 9.80 -6.43 -15.35
CA ASP A 202 10.93 -5.48 -15.26
C ASP A 202 12.19 -6.12 -15.88
N ALA A 203 12.61 -5.62 -17.03
CA ALA A 203 13.77 -6.09 -17.75
C ALA A 203 15.10 -5.87 -16.99
N THR A 204 15.14 -4.97 -16.02
CA THR A 204 16.34 -4.72 -15.19
C THR A 204 16.52 -5.79 -14.11
N ASN A 205 15.41 -6.47 -13.72
CA ASN A 205 15.36 -7.55 -12.72
C ASN A 205 14.63 -8.79 -13.28
N ILE A 206 15.01 -9.20 -14.49
CA ILE A 206 14.26 -10.15 -15.29
C ILE A 206 14.14 -11.53 -14.65
N GLU A 207 15.20 -12.08 -14.05
CA GLU A 207 15.19 -13.39 -13.38
C GLU A 207 14.12 -13.48 -12.31
N ARG A 208 14.01 -12.42 -11.53
CA ARG A 208 13.01 -12.34 -10.45
C ARG A 208 11.57 -12.28 -10.98
N ASN A 209 11.38 -11.52 -12.05
CA ASN A 209 10.04 -11.31 -12.60
C ASN A 209 9.53 -12.51 -13.39
N LEU A 210 10.41 -13.26 -14.07
CA LEU A 210 10.04 -14.45 -14.82
C LEU A 210 9.48 -15.58 -13.95
N TYR A 211 9.74 -15.60 -12.64
CA TYR A 211 9.16 -16.61 -11.75
C TYR A 211 7.62 -16.57 -11.73
N LEU A 212 7.03 -15.37 -11.68
CA LEU A 212 5.59 -15.21 -11.82
C LEU A 212 5.11 -15.57 -13.23
N THR A 213 5.88 -15.16 -14.27
CA THR A 213 5.58 -15.48 -15.66
C THR A 213 5.40 -16.98 -15.88
N MET A 214 6.32 -17.80 -15.32
CA MET A 214 6.24 -19.25 -15.38
C MET A 214 4.92 -19.79 -14.81
N GLN A 215 4.51 -19.29 -13.64
CA GLN A 215 3.26 -19.71 -13.00
C GLN A 215 2.00 -19.24 -13.76
N LEU A 216 2.07 -18.08 -14.42
CA LEU A 216 0.96 -17.59 -15.26
C LEU A 216 0.82 -18.43 -16.54
N MET A 217 1.94 -18.89 -17.12
CA MET A 217 1.92 -19.78 -18.30
C MET A 217 1.30 -21.15 -17.97
N GLU A 218 1.50 -21.67 -16.76
CA GLU A 218 0.86 -22.91 -16.28
C GLU A 218 -0.68 -22.85 -16.27
N LEU A 219 -1.27 -21.64 -16.32
CA LEU A 219 -2.73 -21.42 -16.35
C LEU A 219 -3.36 -21.65 -17.72
N ASP A 220 -2.57 -21.89 -18.77
CA ASP A 220 -3.05 -22.17 -20.13
C ASP A 220 -4.00 -21.09 -20.69
N ILE A 221 -3.78 -19.82 -20.31
CA ILE A 221 -4.53 -18.66 -20.79
C ILE A 221 -3.69 -17.93 -21.85
N PRO A 222 -4.29 -17.43 -22.95
CA PRO A 222 -3.59 -16.59 -23.93
C PRO A 222 -2.80 -15.47 -23.24
N MET A 223 -1.51 -15.32 -23.56
CA MET A 223 -0.65 -14.40 -22.83
C MET A 223 0.35 -13.69 -23.74
N VAL A 224 0.64 -12.42 -23.41
CA VAL A 224 1.74 -11.65 -23.97
C VAL A 224 2.64 -11.13 -22.85
N LEU A 225 3.95 -11.19 -23.04
CA LEU A 225 4.94 -10.66 -22.12
C LEU A 225 5.32 -9.24 -22.52
N ALA A 226 5.03 -8.26 -21.68
CA ALA A 226 5.46 -6.88 -21.82
C ALA A 226 6.78 -6.67 -21.07
N LEU A 227 7.91 -6.66 -21.79
CA LEU A 227 9.23 -6.49 -21.22
C LEU A 227 9.52 -5.01 -21.02
N ASN A 228 9.25 -4.49 -19.84
CA ASN A 228 9.30 -3.07 -19.53
C ASN A 228 10.69 -2.59 -19.08
N MET A 229 10.89 -1.28 -19.07
CA MET A 229 12.16 -0.61 -18.71
C MET A 229 13.31 -0.93 -19.67
N MET A 230 12.99 -1.22 -20.92
CA MET A 230 14.00 -1.47 -21.95
C MET A 230 14.89 -0.26 -22.26
N ASP A 231 14.41 0.93 -21.98
CA ASP A 231 15.22 2.16 -22.00
C ASP A 231 16.36 2.12 -20.97
N GLU A 232 16.11 1.70 -19.74
CA GLU A 232 17.13 1.56 -18.70
C GLU A 232 18.15 0.45 -19.06
N VAL A 233 17.69 -0.67 -19.61
CA VAL A 233 18.59 -1.74 -20.07
C VAL A 233 19.53 -1.22 -21.15
N ARG A 234 19.02 -0.51 -22.15
CA ARG A 234 19.81 0.10 -23.24
C ARG A 234 20.78 1.17 -22.74
N GLU A 235 20.33 2.08 -21.85
CA GLU A 235 21.17 3.14 -21.28
C GLU A 235 22.34 2.60 -20.43
N ASN A 236 22.17 1.42 -19.84
CA ASN A 236 23.22 0.73 -19.08
C ASN A 236 24.10 -0.18 -19.94
N GLY A 237 23.88 -0.23 -21.26
CA GLY A 237 24.66 -1.06 -22.18
C GLY A 237 24.35 -2.55 -22.11
N GLY A 238 23.19 -2.91 -21.55
CA GLY A 238 22.63 -4.25 -21.64
C GLY A 238 21.87 -4.47 -22.95
N SER A 239 21.61 -5.73 -23.30
CA SER A 239 20.77 -6.11 -24.42
C SER A 239 20.02 -7.40 -24.13
N ILE A 240 18.84 -7.56 -24.72
CA ILE A 240 18.03 -8.76 -24.60
C ILE A 240 17.68 -9.23 -26.01
N ASN A 241 17.93 -10.49 -26.28
CA ASN A 241 17.54 -11.13 -27.53
C ASN A 241 16.08 -11.59 -27.43
N ILE A 242 15.16 -10.72 -27.89
CA ILE A 242 13.72 -10.94 -27.80
C ILE A 242 13.30 -12.22 -28.51
N ASN A 243 13.78 -12.45 -29.76
CA ASN A 243 13.41 -13.63 -30.53
C ASN A 243 13.79 -14.94 -29.83
N ARG A 244 15.00 -14.95 -29.22
CA ARG A 244 15.44 -16.13 -28.46
C ARG A 244 14.62 -16.37 -27.21
N MET A 245 14.20 -15.29 -26.55
CA MET A 245 13.33 -15.36 -25.37
C MET A 245 11.93 -15.88 -25.74
N GLU A 246 11.35 -15.39 -26.84
CA GLU A 246 10.07 -15.87 -27.37
C GLU A 246 10.13 -17.36 -27.74
N GLU A 247 11.20 -17.79 -28.42
CA GLU A 247 11.41 -19.19 -28.77
C GLU A 247 11.48 -20.10 -27.53
N MET A 248 12.13 -19.63 -26.47
CA MET A 248 12.25 -20.41 -25.23
C MET A 248 11.00 -20.40 -24.38
N LEU A 249 10.28 -19.28 -24.31
CA LEU A 249 9.04 -19.15 -23.55
C LEU A 249 7.82 -19.67 -24.32
N GLY A 250 7.81 -19.61 -25.65
CA GLY A 250 6.65 -19.99 -26.48
C GLY A 250 5.48 -19.02 -26.36
N ILE A 251 5.74 -17.75 -26.06
CA ILE A 251 4.77 -16.66 -26.02
C ILE A 251 5.36 -15.40 -26.65
N PRO A 252 4.53 -14.48 -27.20
CA PRO A 252 5.03 -13.20 -27.70
C PRO A 252 5.65 -12.36 -26.59
N VAL A 253 6.82 -11.76 -26.87
CA VAL A 253 7.56 -10.88 -25.96
C VAL A 253 7.74 -9.51 -26.61
N VAL A 254 7.14 -8.48 -26.05
CA VAL A 254 7.19 -7.12 -26.61
C VAL A 254 8.04 -6.21 -25.73
N PRO A 255 9.14 -5.66 -26.26
CA PRO A 255 9.99 -4.72 -25.52
C PRO A 255 9.31 -3.35 -25.44
N ILE A 256 9.10 -2.85 -24.22
CA ILE A 256 8.42 -1.57 -23.99
C ILE A 256 9.18 -0.66 -23.03
N SER A 257 8.85 0.63 -23.07
CA SER A 257 9.09 1.58 -21.99
C SER A 257 7.77 2.30 -21.66
N ALA A 258 7.06 1.82 -20.65
CA ALA A 258 5.79 2.42 -20.24
C ALA A 258 5.95 3.89 -19.82
N ALA A 259 7.09 4.28 -19.24
CA ALA A 259 7.37 5.65 -18.84
C ALA A 259 7.53 6.59 -20.06
N LYS A 260 8.14 6.11 -21.14
CA LYS A 260 8.38 6.88 -22.38
C LYS A 260 7.29 6.66 -23.44
N ASN A 261 6.32 5.77 -23.18
CA ASN A 261 5.28 5.36 -24.12
C ASN A 261 5.84 4.73 -25.41
N GLU A 262 6.91 3.93 -25.28
CA GLU A 262 7.53 3.19 -26.39
C GLU A 262 7.01 1.75 -26.42
N GLY A 263 6.71 1.21 -27.62
CA GLY A 263 6.30 -0.19 -27.85
C GLY A 263 4.85 -0.51 -27.40
N ILE A 264 4.06 0.47 -26.95
CA ILE A 264 2.71 0.22 -26.41
C ILE A 264 1.73 -0.22 -27.50
N ASP A 265 1.79 0.40 -28.69
CA ASP A 265 0.89 0.05 -29.80
C ASP A 265 1.15 -1.37 -30.30
N GLU A 266 2.42 -1.78 -30.35
CA GLU A 266 2.84 -3.14 -30.69
C GLU A 266 2.35 -4.14 -29.65
N LEU A 267 2.51 -3.83 -28.33
CA LEU A 267 1.96 -4.65 -27.25
C LEU A 267 0.45 -4.83 -27.36
N VAL A 268 -0.29 -3.77 -27.64
CA VAL A 268 -1.75 -3.82 -27.85
C VAL A 268 -2.10 -4.73 -29.03
N SER A 269 -1.35 -4.61 -30.14
CA SER A 269 -1.60 -5.43 -31.32
C SER A 269 -1.42 -6.93 -31.03
N HIS A 270 -0.34 -7.30 -30.34
CA HIS A 270 -0.10 -8.69 -29.91
C HIS A 270 -1.15 -9.16 -28.90
N ALA A 271 -1.49 -8.34 -27.90
CA ALA A 271 -2.48 -8.70 -26.89
C ALA A 271 -3.87 -8.97 -27.53
N LEU A 272 -4.30 -8.09 -28.44
CA LEU A 272 -5.55 -8.28 -29.18
C LEU A 272 -5.52 -9.53 -30.06
N HIS A 273 -4.38 -9.82 -30.70
CA HIS A 273 -4.22 -11.00 -31.55
C HIS A 273 -4.35 -12.28 -30.73
N VAL A 274 -3.52 -12.47 -29.70
CA VAL A 274 -3.55 -13.69 -28.88
C VAL A 274 -4.90 -13.92 -28.20
N ALA A 275 -5.56 -12.84 -27.72
CA ALA A 275 -6.89 -12.94 -27.12
C ALA A 275 -7.98 -13.27 -28.14
N LYS A 276 -7.96 -12.65 -29.33
CA LYS A 276 -8.95 -12.90 -30.39
C LYS A 276 -8.86 -14.32 -30.93
N TYR A 277 -7.66 -14.81 -31.16
CA TYR A 277 -7.41 -16.14 -31.72
C TYR A 277 -7.24 -17.23 -30.66
N GLN A 278 -7.30 -16.85 -29.36
CA GLN A 278 -7.15 -17.76 -28.21
C GLN A 278 -5.85 -18.57 -28.28
N GLU A 279 -4.75 -17.91 -28.66
CA GLU A 279 -3.43 -18.52 -28.72
C GLU A 279 -2.89 -18.76 -27.32
N LYS A 280 -2.78 -20.01 -26.95
CA LYS A 280 -2.26 -20.44 -25.65
C LYS A 280 -0.74 -20.53 -25.65
N PRO A 281 -0.07 -20.44 -24.48
CA PRO A 281 1.37 -20.65 -24.39
C PRO A 281 1.76 -22.02 -24.97
N GLU A 282 2.78 -22.05 -25.84
CA GLU A 282 3.23 -23.29 -26.48
C GLU A 282 3.89 -24.26 -25.48
N LYS A 283 4.67 -23.68 -24.56
CA LYS A 283 5.42 -24.44 -23.55
C LYS A 283 4.85 -24.19 -22.17
N ILE A 284 4.16 -25.17 -21.62
CA ILE A 284 3.70 -25.17 -20.23
C ILE A 284 4.49 -26.17 -19.37
N ASP A 285 5.36 -26.95 -19.97
CA ASP A 285 6.26 -27.89 -19.29
C ASP A 285 7.70 -27.37 -19.33
N TYR A 286 8.25 -27.13 -18.15
CA TYR A 286 9.59 -26.58 -17.93
C TYR A 286 10.58 -27.60 -17.40
N CYS A 287 10.10 -28.82 -17.11
CA CYS A 287 10.92 -29.90 -16.62
C CYS A 287 11.38 -30.77 -17.80
N ASP A 288 12.70 -30.88 -17.96
CA ASP A 288 13.27 -31.79 -18.95
C ASP A 288 13.42 -33.20 -18.34
N ALA A 289 13.16 -34.24 -19.15
CA ALA A 289 13.31 -35.61 -18.69
C ALA A 289 14.79 -35.95 -18.34
N GLU A 290 15.72 -35.18 -18.85
CA GLU A 290 17.15 -35.33 -18.58
C GLU A 290 17.65 -34.49 -17.41
N ASP A 291 16.90 -33.42 -17.02
CA ASP A 291 17.27 -32.57 -15.90
C ASP A 291 17.15 -33.36 -14.58
N ASP A 292 18.23 -33.44 -13.83
CA ASP A 292 18.30 -34.04 -12.49
C ASP A 292 17.75 -35.47 -12.41
N GLY A 293 17.95 -36.27 -13.45
CA GLY A 293 17.42 -37.62 -13.55
C GLY A 293 15.91 -37.72 -13.79
N GLY A 294 15.25 -36.61 -14.12
CA GLY A 294 13.83 -36.54 -14.48
C GLY A 294 12.84 -36.76 -13.32
N ALA A 295 13.28 -36.66 -12.07
CA ALA A 295 12.43 -36.93 -10.91
C ALA A 295 11.22 -35.99 -10.82
N VAL A 296 11.43 -34.67 -11.01
CA VAL A 296 10.37 -33.66 -11.00
C VAL A 296 9.44 -33.85 -12.19
N HIS A 297 9.99 -34.13 -13.37
CA HIS A 297 9.22 -34.43 -14.60
C HIS A 297 8.25 -35.60 -14.37
N ARG A 298 8.76 -36.74 -13.92
CA ARG A 298 7.91 -37.92 -13.62
C ARG A 298 6.84 -37.61 -12.58
N CYS A 299 7.19 -36.89 -11.52
CA CYS A 299 6.26 -36.52 -10.46
C CYS A 299 5.10 -35.70 -11.03
N LEU A 300 5.39 -34.60 -11.73
CA LEU A 300 4.36 -33.70 -12.25
C LEU A 300 3.46 -34.39 -13.28
N HIS A 301 4.05 -35.19 -14.20
CA HIS A 301 3.26 -35.96 -15.16
C HIS A 301 2.39 -37.03 -14.52
N ALA A 302 2.89 -37.75 -13.51
CA ALA A 302 2.07 -38.71 -12.75
C ALA A 302 0.90 -38.04 -12.01
N ILE A 303 1.14 -36.87 -11.41
CA ILE A 303 0.08 -36.07 -10.76
C ILE A 303 -0.93 -35.57 -11.81
N MET A 304 -0.48 -35.08 -12.96
CA MET A 304 -1.36 -34.62 -14.05
C MET A 304 -2.35 -35.73 -14.48
N HIS A 305 -1.85 -36.95 -14.68
CA HIS A 305 -2.72 -38.10 -15.00
C HIS A 305 -3.67 -38.46 -13.88
N LEU A 306 -3.23 -38.35 -12.60
CA LEU A 306 -4.06 -38.66 -11.44
C LEU A 306 -5.24 -37.70 -11.30
N ILE A 307 -5.07 -36.42 -11.64
CA ILE A 307 -6.04 -35.36 -11.35
C ILE A 307 -6.78 -34.85 -12.58
N GLU A 308 -6.58 -35.42 -13.78
CA GLU A 308 -7.09 -34.87 -15.04
C GLU A 308 -8.61 -34.65 -15.02
N ASP A 309 -9.36 -35.60 -14.53
CA ASP A 309 -10.82 -35.51 -14.45
C ASP A 309 -11.26 -34.50 -13.41
N HIS A 310 -10.66 -34.52 -12.21
CA HIS A 310 -10.94 -33.59 -11.13
C HIS A 310 -10.62 -32.13 -11.50
N ALA A 311 -9.52 -31.93 -12.22
CA ALA A 311 -9.09 -30.59 -12.67
C ALA A 311 -10.05 -30.05 -13.74
N ARG A 312 -10.52 -30.89 -14.64
CA ARG A 312 -11.54 -30.56 -15.65
C ARG A 312 -12.88 -30.19 -15.01
N ASP A 313 -13.33 -30.97 -14.02
CA ASP A 313 -14.58 -30.71 -13.30
C ASP A 313 -14.51 -29.43 -12.46
N ALA A 314 -13.34 -29.09 -11.95
CA ALA A 314 -13.08 -27.87 -11.17
C ALA A 314 -12.75 -26.64 -12.05
N GLU A 315 -12.69 -26.80 -13.38
CA GLU A 315 -12.27 -25.77 -14.35
C GLU A 315 -10.88 -25.16 -14.04
N ILE A 316 -9.96 -26.00 -13.52
CA ILE A 316 -8.59 -25.58 -13.20
C ILE A 316 -7.63 -26.22 -14.20
N PRO A 317 -6.68 -25.47 -14.81
CA PRO A 317 -5.68 -26.04 -15.69
C PRO A 317 -4.88 -27.16 -15.02
N VAL A 318 -4.79 -28.33 -15.67
CA VAL A 318 -4.22 -29.54 -15.09
C VAL A 318 -2.78 -29.35 -14.66
N ARG A 319 -1.96 -28.65 -15.48
CA ARG A 319 -0.55 -28.38 -15.17
C ARG A 319 -0.37 -27.49 -13.94
N PHE A 320 -1.16 -26.42 -13.86
CA PHE A 320 -1.16 -25.54 -12.69
C PHE A 320 -1.59 -26.28 -11.41
N ALA A 321 -2.66 -27.09 -11.51
CA ALA A 321 -3.14 -27.91 -10.41
C ALA A 321 -2.07 -28.91 -9.94
N ALA A 322 -1.41 -29.61 -10.87
CA ALA A 322 -0.37 -30.58 -10.56
C ALA A 322 0.84 -29.92 -9.87
N ALA A 323 1.32 -28.78 -10.37
CA ALA A 323 2.42 -28.05 -9.77
C ALA A 323 2.06 -27.57 -8.35
N LYS A 324 0.85 -27.03 -8.14
CA LYS A 324 0.37 -26.57 -6.84
C LYS A 324 0.14 -27.71 -5.83
N LEU A 325 -0.36 -28.86 -6.28
CA LEU A 325 -0.47 -30.07 -5.43
C LEU A 325 0.91 -30.61 -5.06
N ALA A 326 1.86 -30.61 -5.99
CA ALA A 326 3.23 -31.01 -5.70
C ALA A 326 3.87 -30.06 -4.66
N GLU A 327 3.60 -28.77 -4.71
CA GLU A 327 4.02 -27.79 -3.69
C GLU A 327 3.29 -27.97 -2.34
N GLY A 328 2.18 -28.70 -2.28
CA GLY A 328 1.38 -28.90 -1.08
C GLY A 328 0.32 -27.82 -0.83
N ASP A 329 -0.21 -27.21 -1.88
CA ASP A 329 -1.25 -26.17 -1.79
C ASP A 329 -2.61 -26.73 -1.35
N ALA A 330 -2.98 -26.44 -0.10
CA ALA A 330 -4.23 -26.92 0.49
C ALA A 330 -5.50 -26.38 -0.20
N LEU A 331 -5.45 -25.16 -0.77
CA LEU A 331 -6.62 -24.57 -1.44
C LEU A 331 -6.95 -25.29 -2.76
N ILE A 332 -5.93 -25.73 -3.50
CA ILE A 332 -6.15 -26.54 -4.70
C ILE A 332 -6.59 -27.94 -4.32
N LEU A 333 -5.97 -28.54 -3.29
CA LEU A 333 -6.38 -29.86 -2.82
C LEU A 333 -7.88 -29.91 -2.41
N GLU A 334 -8.36 -28.85 -1.74
CA GLU A 334 -9.77 -28.73 -1.36
C GLU A 334 -10.69 -28.57 -2.58
N LYS A 335 -10.29 -27.75 -3.57
CA LYS A 335 -11.08 -27.51 -4.78
C LYS A 335 -11.23 -28.77 -5.65
N LEU A 336 -10.19 -29.58 -5.75
CA LEU A 336 -10.19 -30.79 -6.58
C LEU A 336 -10.98 -31.95 -5.97
N LYS A 337 -11.28 -31.94 -4.67
CA LYS A 337 -12.10 -32.93 -3.97
C LYS A 337 -11.63 -34.38 -4.17
N LEU A 338 -10.30 -34.59 -4.16
CA LEU A 338 -9.71 -35.93 -4.31
C LEU A 338 -10.20 -36.88 -3.22
N ASP A 339 -10.37 -38.15 -3.56
CA ASP A 339 -10.70 -39.20 -2.59
C ASP A 339 -9.49 -39.55 -1.69
N GLN A 340 -9.66 -40.43 -0.71
CA GLN A 340 -8.60 -40.78 0.22
C GLN A 340 -7.46 -41.57 -0.46
N ASN A 341 -7.79 -42.44 -1.41
CA ASN A 341 -6.82 -43.26 -2.14
C ASN A 341 -5.99 -42.37 -3.08
N GLU A 342 -6.63 -41.43 -3.75
CA GLU A 342 -5.95 -40.46 -4.62
C GLU A 342 -5.00 -39.55 -3.82
N LYS A 343 -5.39 -39.11 -2.62
CA LYS A 343 -4.50 -38.36 -1.72
C LYS A 343 -3.30 -39.19 -1.28
N GLU A 344 -3.49 -40.46 -0.95
CA GLU A 344 -2.40 -41.35 -0.59
C GLU A 344 -1.45 -41.60 -1.77
N MET A 345 -2.01 -41.78 -2.99
CA MET A 345 -1.23 -41.91 -4.21
C MET A 345 -0.45 -40.65 -4.51
N LEU A 346 -1.07 -39.45 -4.41
CA LEU A 346 -0.41 -38.15 -4.54
C LEU A 346 0.80 -38.02 -3.59
N GLU A 347 0.61 -38.33 -2.31
CA GLU A 347 1.68 -38.27 -1.33
C GLU A 347 2.79 -39.32 -1.62
N HIS A 348 2.46 -40.48 -2.15
CA HIS A 348 3.45 -41.46 -2.56
C HIS A 348 4.32 -40.95 -3.73
N ILE A 349 3.69 -40.38 -4.75
CA ILE A 349 4.37 -39.82 -5.93
C ILE A 349 5.31 -38.68 -5.49
N VAL A 350 4.82 -37.76 -4.65
CA VAL A 350 5.63 -36.64 -4.17
C VAL A 350 6.79 -37.12 -3.31
N LYS A 351 6.58 -38.08 -2.41
CA LYS A 351 7.62 -38.64 -1.54
C LYS A 351 8.70 -39.39 -2.33
N GLN A 352 8.33 -40.04 -3.43
CA GLN A 352 9.30 -40.63 -4.33
C GLN A 352 10.19 -39.55 -4.96
N MET A 353 9.63 -38.45 -5.46
CA MET A 353 10.40 -37.31 -6.00
C MET A 353 11.35 -36.72 -4.94
N GLU A 354 10.86 -36.50 -3.70
CA GLU A 354 11.68 -35.98 -2.61
C GLU A 354 12.88 -36.90 -2.30
N THR A 355 12.66 -38.23 -2.34
CA THR A 355 13.71 -39.21 -2.08
C THR A 355 14.75 -39.24 -3.22
N GLU A 356 14.29 -39.20 -4.46
CA GLU A 356 15.17 -39.21 -5.64
C GLU A 356 15.97 -37.91 -5.78
N ARG A 357 15.32 -36.76 -5.48
CA ARG A 357 15.92 -35.44 -5.64
C ARG A 357 16.79 -35.01 -4.44
N GLY A 358 16.52 -35.56 -3.25
CA GLY A 358 17.14 -35.13 -2.01
C GLY A 358 16.72 -33.72 -1.55
N LEU A 359 15.65 -33.19 -2.12
CA LEU A 359 15.03 -31.91 -1.79
C LEU A 359 13.57 -32.14 -1.40
N ASP A 360 13.04 -31.35 -0.51
CA ASP A 360 11.60 -31.36 -0.24
C ASP A 360 10.79 -30.84 -1.44
N ARG A 361 9.50 -31.16 -1.45
CA ARG A 361 8.57 -30.88 -2.56
C ARG A 361 8.57 -29.43 -3.05
N SER A 362 8.48 -28.49 -2.13
CA SER A 362 8.41 -27.07 -2.48
C SER A 362 9.74 -26.55 -3.03
N ALA A 363 10.86 -26.98 -2.43
CA ALA A 363 12.20 -26.62 -2.91
C ALA A 363 12.51 -27.23 -4.28
N ALA A 364 12.08 -28.47 -4.54
CA ALA A 364 12.29 -29.13 -5.84
C ALA A 364 11.57 -28.42 -6.97
N ILE A 365 10.31 -28.00 -6.77
CA ILE A 365 9.54 -27.24 -7.76
C ILE A 365 10.10 -25.83 -7.97
N ALA A 366 10.48 -25.14 -6.89
CA ALA A 366 11.09 -23.82 -6.99
C ALA A 366 12.44 -23.88 -7.75
N HIS A 367 13.27 -24.88 -7.43
CA HIS A 367 14.56 -25.11 -8.11
C HIS A 367 14.36 -25.34 -9.60
N MET A 368 13.45 -26.22 -10.01
CA MET A 368 13.10 -26.46 -11.41
C MET A 368 12.78 -25.16 -12.16
N ARG A 369 11.94 -24.28 -11.57
CA ARG A 369 11.59 -23.00 -12.20
C ARG A 369 12.78 -22.06 -12.31
N PHE A 370 13.59 -21.93 -11.25
CA PHE A 370 14.76 -21.06 -11.30
C PHE A 370 15.85 -21.57 -12.26
N ASP A 371 16.06 -22.88 -12.38
CA ASP A 371 16.97 -23.47 -13.36
C ASP A 371 16.54 -23.14 -14.80
N PHE A 372 15.24 -23.23 -15.10
CA PHE A 372 14.74 -22.86 -16.42
C PHE A 372 14.88 -21.35 -16.67
N ILE A 373 14.59 -20.50 -15.68
CA ILE A 373 14.78 -19.05 -15.76
C ILE A 373 16.26 -18.71 -16.02
N GLU A 374 17.19 -19.40 -15.34
CA GLU A 374 18.62 -19.20 -15.58
C GLU A 374 19.01 -19.59 -17.01
N LYS A 375 18.51 -20.72 -17.52
CA LYS A 375 18.71 -21.13 -18.93
C LYS A 375 18.21 -20.07 -19.92
N ILE A 376 17.02 -19.47 -19.69
CA ILE A 376 16.48 -18.38 -20.51
C ILE A 376 17.39 -17.16 -20.44
N CYS A 377 17.75 -16.72 -19.25
CA CYS A 377 18.56 -15.52 -19.06
C CYS A 377 19.97 -15.67 -19.65
N ASP A 378 20.60 -16.82 -19.47
CA ASP A 378 21.91 -17.10 -20.05
C ASP A 378 21.89 -17.14 -21.59
N ALA A 379 20.77 -17.56 -22.19
CA ALA A 379 20.62 -17.64 -23.64
C ALA A 379 20.21 -16.30 -24.28
N SER A 380 19.48 -15.45 -23.57
CA SER A 380 18.84 -14.27 -24.17
C SER A 380 19.25 -12.92 -23.58
N VAL A 381 19.82 -12.88 -22.37
CA VAL A 381 20.09 -11.62 -21.66
C VAL A 381 21.58 -11.34 -21.55
N VAL A 382 22.01 -10.17 -21.99
CA VAL A 382 23.37 -9.65 -21.77
C VAL A 382 23.29 -8.55 -20.71
N LYS A 383 23.71 -8.89 -19.49
CA LYS A 383 23.67 -7.94 -18.36
C LYS A 383 24.86 -6.96 -18.43
N PRO A 384 24.63 -5.67 -18.14
CA PRO A 384 25.72 -4.74 -17.87
C PRO A 384 26.47 -5.15 -16.60
N LYS A 385 27.74 -4.77 -16.45
CA LYS A 385 28.54 -5.09 -15.25
C LYS A 385 27.93 -4.55 -13.95
N GLU A 386 27.41 -3.31 -13.97
CA GLU A 386 26.60 -2.68 -12.89
C GLU A 386 25.74 -1.58 -13.50
N SER A 387 24.46 -1.48 -13.09
CA SER A 387 23.60 -0.38 -13.55
C SER A 387 23.98 0.93 -12.85
N LYS A 388 23.93 2.04 -13.60
CA LYS A 388 24.19 3.38 -13.05
C LYS A 388 23.21 3.74 -11.92
N GLU A 389 21.97 3.28 -12.05
CA GLU A 389 20.90 3.45 -11.06
C GLU A 389 21.23 2.71 -9.76
N HIS A 390 21.76 1.49 -9.86
CA HIS A 390 22.18 0.72 -8.69
C HIS A 390 23.34 1.37 -7.96
N ILE A 391 24.38 1.82 -8.70
CA ILE A 391 25.52 2.56 -8.10
C ILE A 391 25.05 3.83 -7.40
N ARG A 392 24.14 4.59 -8.03
CA ARG A 392 23.56 5.81 -7.45
C ARG A 392 22.75 5.48 -6.19
N SER A 393 21.91 4.45 -6.26
CA SER A 393 21.09 4.00 -5.13
C SER A 393 21.94 3.59 -3.94
N THR A 394 22.99 2.81 -4.16
CA THR A 394 23.93 2.39 -3.11
C THR A 394 24.64 3.58 -2.46
N LYS A 395 25.04 4.61 -3.25
CA LYS A 395 25.63 5.86 -2.70
C LYS A 395 24.65 6.62 -1.83
N ILE A 396 23.40 6.75 -2.27
CA ILE A 396 22.32 7.42 -1.52
C ILE A 396 22.00 6.62 -0.24
N ASP A 397 21.88 5.31 -0.35
CA ASP A 397 21.58 4.41 0.77
C ASP A 397 22.66 4.44 1.87
N ARG A 398 23.93 4.69 1.52
CA ARG A 398 25.01 4.87 2.51
C ARG A 398 24.68 6.00 3.51
N ILE A 399 23.95 7.03 3.08
CA ILE A 399 23.52 8.17 3.93
C ILE A 399 22.15 7.87 4.54
N LEU A 400 21.16 7.54 3.71
CA LEU A 400 19.75 7.42 4.11
C LEU A 400 19.46 6.19 4.97
N THR A 401 20.25 5.12 4.84
CA THR A 401 20.14 3.91 5.66
C THR A 401 21.35 3.64 6.53
N GLY A 402 22.23 4.65 6.69
CA GLY A 402 23.43 4.53 7.53
C GLY A 402 23.11 4.41 9.02
N LYS A 403 23.95 3.69 9.78
CA LYS A 403 23.73 3.36 11.20
C LYS A 403 23.38 4.56 12.09
N TYR A 404 23.99 5.71 11.86
CA TYR A 404 23.79 6.94 12.66
C TYR A 404 23.03 8.02 11.90
N THR A 405 22.97 7.97 10.57
CA THR A 405 22.40 9.00 9.73
C THR A 405 20.95 8.74 9.35
N ALA A 406 20.49 7.49 9.35
CA ALA A 406 19.16 7.11 8.90
C ALA A 406 18.03 7.85 9.63
N ILE A 407 18.03 7.84 10.98
CA ILE A 407 16.98 8.49 11.78
C ILE A 407 17.04 10.01 11.66
N PRO A 408 18.19 10.69 11.81
CA PRO A 408 18.30 12.13 11.58
C PRO A 408 17.86 12.56 10.18
N CYS A 409 18.29 11.85 9.13
CA CYS A 409 17.87 12.14 7.76
C CYS A 409 16.36 11.98 7.58
N PHE A 410 15.78 10.89 8.13
CA PHE A 410 14.35 10.67 8.10
C PHE A 410 13.58 11.81 8.78
N VAL A 411 13.98 12.20 10.00
CA VAL A 411 13.34 13.31 10.72
C VAL A 411 13.48 14.62 9.94
N GLY A 412 14.68 14.89 9.37
CA GLY A 412 14.94 16.07 8.57
C GLY A 412 14.07 16.16 7.30
N ILE A 413 13.96 15.05 6.55
CA ILE A 413 13.11 14.97 5.34
C ILE A 413 11.64 15.17 5.70
N MET A 414 11.14 14.50 6.75
CA MET A 414 9.75 14.65 7.17
C MET A 414 9.47 16.06 7.70
N ALA A 415 10.38 16.66 8.47
CA ALA A 415 10.26 18.04 8.93
C ALA A 415 10.19 19.01 7.76
N LEU A 416 11.04 18.82 6.72
CA LEU A 416 11.01 19.62 5.50
C LEU A 416 9.69 19.47 4.75
N VAL A 417 9.19 18.25 4.56
CA VAL A 417 7.91 17.99 3.91
C VAL A 417 6.78 18.69 4.66
N PHE A 418 6.73 18.54 5.98
CA PHE A 418 5.69 19.19 6.79
C PHE A 418 5.81 20.71 6.77
N TYR A 419 7.03 21.26 6.85
CA TYR A 419 7.25 22.69 6.77
C TYR A 419 6.78 23.27 5.43
N LEU A 420 7.14 22.65 4.31
CA LEU A 420 6.70 23.08 2.98
C LEU A 420 5.18 22.95 2.82
N THR A 421 4.58 21.89 3.36
CA THR A 421 3.13 21.64 3.26
C THR A 421 2.33 22.62 4.11
N PHE A 422 2.68 22.80 5.39
CA PHE A 422 1.84 23.54 6.33
C PHE A 422 2.21 24.99 6.49
N SER A 423 3.45 25.40 6.18
CA SER A 423 3.92 26.78 6.41
C SER A 423 4.20 27.56 5.14
N VAL A 424 4.51 26.89 4.02
CA VAL A 424 4.91 27.57 2.79
C VAL A 424 3.89 27.37 1.68
N ILE A 425 3.94 26.24 0.99
CA ILE A 425 3.16 26.01 -0.25
C ILE A 425 1.69 25.82 0.07
N GLY A 426 1.38 24.87 0.97
CA GLY A 426 0.00 24.57 1.30
C GLY A 426 -0.72 25.72 2.00
N ALA A 427 -0.05 26.43 2.93
CA ALA A 427 -0.61 27.60 3.57
C ALA A 427 -0.87 28.75 2.59
N PHE A 428 0.06 29.02 1.68
CA PHE A 428 -0.09 30.05 0.65
C PHE A 428 -1.30 29.76 -0.25
N LEU A 429 -1.42 28.55 -0.75
CA LEU A 429 -2.55 28.14 -1.61
C LEU A 429 -3.87 28.12 -0.85
N ALA A 430 -3.86 27.69 0.43
CA ALA A 430 -5.04 27.70 1.30
C ALA A 430 -5.54 29.12 1.54
N ASN A 431 -4.64 30.08 1.81
CA ASN A 431 -5.01 31.47 2.00
C ASN A 431 -5.62 32.11 0.74
N ILE A 432 -5.09 31.77 -0.46
CA ILE A 432 -5.69 32.25 -1.73
C ILE A 432 -7.11 31.70 -1.89
N LEU A 433 -7.31 30.40 -1.61
CA LEU A 433 -8.62 29.77 -1.73
C LEU A 433 -9.60 30.34 -0.70
N ASP A 434 -9.18 30.54 0.54
CA ASP A 434 -9.99 31.12 1.61
C ASP A 434 -10.41 32.56 1.29
N MET A 435 -9.49 33.38 0.81
CA MET A 435 -9.81 34.73 0.31
C MET A 435 -10.83 34.69 -0.82
N SER A 436 -10.70 33.73 -1.74
CA SER A 436 -11.61 33.59 -2.87
C SER A 436 -13.02 33.17 -2.43
N ILE A 437 -13.11 32.21 -1.48
CA ILE A 437 -14.37 31.76 -0.89
C ILE A 437 -15.03 32.89 -0.11
N SER A 438 -14.26 33.63 0.70
CA SER A 438 -14.74 34.74 1.50
C SER A 438 -15.25 35.89 0.62
N ALA A 439 -14.54 36.24 -0.47
CA ALA A 439 -14.97 37.25 -1.43
C ALA A 439 -16.27 36.84 -2.13
N LEU A 440 -16.38 35.56 -2.56
CA LEU A 440 -17.60 35.03 -3.16
C LEU A 440 -18.76 35.03 -2.16
N GLY A 441 -18.52 34.65 -0.90
CA GLY A 441 -19.50 34.71 0.17
C GLY A 441 -19.99 36.14 0.41
N GLY A 442 -19.08 37.10 0.52
CA GLY A 442 -19.45 38.51 0.69
C GLY A 442 -20.29 39.06 -0.48
N TYR A 443 -19.99 38.64 -1.72
CA TYR A 443 -20.81 39.00 -2.88
C TYR A 443 -22.20 38.39 -2.83
N VAL A 444 -22.32 37.12 -2.44
CA VAL A 444 -23.60 36.42 -2.27
C VAL A 444 -24.43 37.06 -1.15
N ASP A 445 -23.80 37.41 -0.03
CA ASP A 445 -24.43 38.10 1.10
C ASP A 445 -25.05 39.43 0.71
N GLN A 446 -24.31 40.24 -0.07
CA GLN A 446 -24.80 41.50 -0.62
C GLN A 446 -25.99 41.31 -1.56
N LEU A 447 -25.96 40.29 -2.40
CA LEU A 447 -27.09 39.95 -3.30
C LEU A 447 -28.33 39.51 -2.53
N MET A 448 -28.17 38.68 -1.49
CA MET A 448 -29.27 38.21 -0.66
C MET A 448 -29.90 39.36 0.17
N THR A 449 -29.07 40.25 0.68
CA THR A 449 -29.50 41.45 1.39
C THR A 449 -30.25 42.39 0.44
N ALA A 450 -29.76 42.63 -0.77
CA ALA A 450 -30.44 43.45 -1.79
C ALA A 450 -31.78 42.83 -2.25
N ALA A 451 -31.87 41.50 -2.26
CA ALA A 451 -33.10 40.77 -2.59
C ALA A 451 -34.06 40.61 -1.41
N HIS A 452 -33.78 41.22 -0.26
CA HIS A 452 -34.60 41.11 0.99
C HIS A 452 -34.92 39.66 1.42
N VAL A 453 -33.95 38.75 1.28
CA VAL A 453 -34.10 37.35 1.63
C VAL A 453 -34.30 37.21 3.16
N ASN A 454 -35.09 36.23 3.56
CA ASN A 454 -35.31 35.94 4.98
C ASN A 454 -34.00 35.68 5.71
N SER A 455 -33.83 36.26 6.90
CA SER A 455 -32.61 36.19 7.72
C SER A 455 -32.19 34.74 8.05
N ALA A 456 -33.15 33.81 8.23
CA ALA A 456 -32.84 32.41 8.41
C ALA A 456 -32.23 31.77 7.19
N LEU A 457 -32.72 32.09 5.99
CA LEU A 457 -32.14 31.56 4.75
C LEU A 457 -30.77 32.18 4.46
N GLN A 458 -30.58 33.47 4.78
CA GLN A 458 -29.31 34.14 4.71
C GLN A 458 -28.28 33.50 5.65
N SER A 459 -28.59 33.24 6.91
CA SER A 459 -27.74 32.51 7.85
C SER A 459 -27.45 31.09 7.40
N LEU A 460 -28.45 30.37 6.86
CA LEU A 460 -28.21 29.04 6.29
C LEU A 460 -27.15 29.05 5.17
N VAL A 461 -27.24 30.01 4.27
CA VAL A 461 -26.30 30.11 3.15
C VAL A 461 -24.94 30.59 3.62
N MET A 462 -24.88 31.62 4.47
CA MET A 462 -23.61 32.22 4.91
C MET A 462 -22.92 31.36 5.96
N ASP A 463 -23.62 30.97 7.02
CA ASP A 463 -23.02 30.26 8.16
C ASP A 463 -23.00 28.73 7.91
N GLY A 464 -24.08 28.18 7.35
CA GLY A 464 -24.16 26.75 7.05
C GLY A 464 -23.33 26.32 5.84
N ILE A 465 -23.37 27.06 4.72
CA ILE A 465 -22.70 26.66 3.47
C ILE A 465 -21.34 27.34 3.35
N PHE A 466 -21.28 28.68 3.27
CA PHE A 466 -20.01 29.37 3.00
C PHE A 466 -19.01 29.22 4.12
N ASN A 467 -19.39 29.42 5.38
CA ASN A 467 -18.50 29.23 6.51
C ASN A 467 -18.22 27.76 6.81
N GLY A 468 -19.25 26.92 6.77
CA GLY A 468 -19.12 25.49 7.08
C GLY A 468 -18.38 24.68 6.02
N VAL A 469 -18.79 24.78 4.75
CA VAL A 469 -18.14 24.06 3.64
C VAL A 469 -16.87 24.75 3.20
N GLY A 470 -16.85 26.09 3.21
CA GLY A 470 -15.70 26.90 2.84
C GLY A 470 -14.47 26.60 3.69
N SER A 471 -14.63 26.50 5.01
CA SER A 471 -13.53 26.14 5.92
C SER A 471 -12.90 24.79 5.58
N VAL A 472 -13.69 23.82 5.15
CA VAL A 472 -13.19 22.49 4.76
C VAL A 472 -12.50 22.53 3.39
N LEU A 473 -13.04 23.31 2.45
CA LEU A 473 -12.42 23.49 1.12
C LEU A 473 -11.06 24.19 1.22
N SER A 474 -10.92 25.13 2.15
CA SER A 474 -9.64 25.84 2.38
C SER A 474 -8.49 24.90 2.77
N PHE A 475 -8.78 23.71 3.31
CA PHE A 475 -7.77 22.67 3.58
C PHE A 475 -7.39 21.81 2.37
N LEU A 476 -8.16 21.83 1.28
CA LEU A 476 -7.87 21.01 0.09
C LEU A 476 -6.45 21.25 -0.47
N PRO A 477 -5.96 22.51 -0.64
CA PRO A 477 -4.62 22.73 -1.14
C PRO A 477 -3.53 22.15 -0.23
N VAL A 478 -3.71 22.22 1.08
CA VAL A 478 -2.77 21.63 2.06
C VAL A 478 -2.72 20.12 1.89
N ILE A 479 -3.87 19.48 1.76
CA ILE A 479 -3.97 18.02 1.58
C ILE A 479 -3.33 17.60 0.25
N VAL A 480 -3.61 18.31 -0.85
CA VAL A 480 -3.02 18.04 -2.18
C VAL A 480 -1.51 18.21 -2.14
N THR A 481 -1.00 19.25 -1.49
CA THR A 481 0.44 19.48 -1.32
C THR A 481 1.10 18.37 -0.49
N LEU A 482 0.45 17.92 0.58
CA LEU A 482 0.93 16.79 1.37
C LEU A 482 1.02 15.51 0.53
N PHE A 483 -0.04 15.19 -0.22
CA PHE A 483 -0.05 14.03 -1.11
C PHE A 483 1.00 14.12 -2.21
N PHE A 484 1.27 15.32 -2.71
CA PHE A 484 2.34 15.53 -3.69
C PHE A 484 3.69 15.08 -3.14
N PHE A 485 4.08 15.57 -1.96
CA PHE A 485 5.35 15.18 -1.36
C PHE A 485 5.39 13.70 -0.95
N LEU A 486 4.29 13.16 -0.42
CA LEU A 486 4.23 11.75 -0.04
C LEU A 486 4.33 10.83 -1.25
N SER A 487 3.64 11.15 -2.35
CA SER A 487 3.74 10.42 -3.61
C SER A 487 5.18 10.48 -4.16
N LEU A 488 5.82 11.64 -4.07
CA LEU A 488 7.23 11.79 -4.48
C LEU A 488 8.15 10.86 -3.66
N LEU A 489 7.95 10.78 -2.35
CA LEU A 489 8.73 9.92 -1.46
C LEU A 489 8.44 8.43 -1.71
N GLU A 490 7.17 8.07 -1.97
CA GLU A 490 6.73 6.71 -2.23
C GLU A 490 7.29 6.21 -3.58
N ASP A 491 7.01 6.92 -4.65
CA ASP A 491 7.43 6.54 -6.01
C ASP A 491 8.94 6.59 -6.20
N SER A 492 9.65 7.43 -5.43
CA SER A 492 11.12 7.44 -5.45
C SER A 492 11.75 6.20 -4.82
N GLY A 493 11.00 5.37 -4.09
CA GLY A 493 11.49 4.22 -3.35
C GLY A 493 12.05 4.55 -1.95
N TYR A 494 11.95 5.82 -1.50
CA TYR A 494 12.41 6.22 -0.16
C TYR A 494 11.59 5.60 0.96
N MET A 495 10.26 5.48 0.78
CA MET A 495 9.38 4.90 1.81
C MET A 495 9.69 3.44 2.12
N ALA A 496 10.19 2.68 1.14
CA ALA A 496 10.69 1.32 1.37
C ALA A 496 11.88 1.30 2.36
N ARG A 497 12.80 2.28 2.23
CA ARG A 497 13.94 2.44 3.15
C ARG A 497 13.49 2.83 4.55
N VAL A 498 12.51 3.72 4.64
CA VAL A 498 11.92 4.11 5.95
C VAL A 498 11.31 2.88 6.63
N ALA A 499 10.55 2.05 5.90
CA ALA A 499 9.99 0.81 6.43
C ALA A 499 11.10 -0.15 6.91
N PHE A 500 12.18 -0.29 6.14
CA PHE A 500 13.35 -1.10 6.48
C PHE A 500 14.03 -0.61 7.78
N VAL A 501 14.25 0.70 7.91
CA VAL A 501 14.88 1.29 9.11
C VAL A 501 14.00 1.14 10.35
N MET A 502 12.68 1.28 10.19
CA MET A 502 11.74 1.33 11.33
C MET A 502 11.20 -0.03 11.76
N ASP A 503 11.45 -1.13 11.01
CA ASP A 503 10.84 -2.44 11.28
C ASP A 503 11.14 -2.95 12.69
N LYS A 504 12.38 -2.85 13.15
CA LYS A 504 12.77 -3.32 14.50
C LYS A 504 12.04 -2.59 15.63
N LEU A 505 11.77 -1.27 15.46
CA LEU A 505 11.05 -0.48 16.46
C LEU A 505 9.57 -0.83 16.49
N LEU A 506 8.95 -0.88 15.31
CA LEU A 506 7.52 -1.15 15.19
C LEU A 506 7.16 -2.58 15.60
N ARG A 507 8.01 -3.54 15.33
CA ARG A 507 7.83 -4.92 15.76
C ARG A 507 7.76 -5.06 17.30
N LYS A 508 8.47 -4.25 18.06
CA LYS A 508 8.37 -4.24 19.53
C LYS A 508 6.96 -3.94 20.02
N ILE A 509 6.22 -3.11 19.28
CA ILE A 509 4.82 -2.79 19.57
C ILE A 509 3.81 -3.65 18.80
N GLY A 510 4.29 -4.65 18.05
CA GLY A 510 3.47 -5.64 17.35
C GLY A 510 3.05 -5.25 15.93
N LEU A 511 3.72 -4.30 15.29
CA LEU A 511 3.48 -3.85 13.91
C LEU A 511 4.69 -4.18 13.01
N SER A 512 4.44 -4.30 11.71
CA SER A 512 5.50 -4.39 10.71
C SER A 512 6.06 -3.00 10.35
N GLY A 513 7.27 -2.96 9.80
CA GLY A 513 7.91 -1.71 9.37
C GLY A 513 7.09 -0.89 8.37
N ARG A 514 6.29 -1.54 7.53
CA ARG A 514 5.41 -0.87 6.57
C ARG A 514 4.33 -0.02 7.23
N SER A 515 3.92 -0.33 8.47
CA SER A 515 2.91 0.44 9.23
C SER A 515 3.35 1.88 9.54
N ILE A 516 4.66 2.19 9.44
CA ILE A 516 5.15 3.57 9.66
C ILE A 516 4.55 4.54 8.65
N VAL A 517 4.32 4.13 7.40
CA VAL A 517 3.85 5.01 6.31
C VAL A 517 2.46 5.57 6.61
N PRO A 518 1.42 4.77 6.86
CA PRO A 518 0.10 5.28 7.28
C PRO A 518 0.15 6.13 8.55
N MET A 519 0.98 5.75 9.52
CA MET A 519 1.10 6.50 10.78
C MET A 519 1.73 7.88 10.56
N LEU A 520 2.76 8.00 9.70
CA LEU A 520 3.37 9.27 9.33
C LEU A 520 2.38 10.19 8.60
N ILE A 521 1.63 9.63 7.66
CA ILE A 521 0.55 10.38 6.98
C ILE A 521 -0.48 10.87 8.01
N GLY A 522 -0.75 10.10 9.06
CA GLY A 522 -1.62 10.45 10.18
C GLY A 522 -1.22 11.71 10.94
N PHE A 523 0.08 12.05 11.00
CA PHE A 523 0.54 13.35 11.55
C PHE A 523 0.09 14.55 10.69
N GLY A 524 -0.06 14.36 9.40
CA GLY A 524 -0.67 15.38 8.54
C GLY A 524 -2.19 15.38 8.66
N CYS A 525 -2.83 14.27 8.35
CA CYS A 525 -4.27 14.08 8.44
C CYS A 525 -4.63 12.61 8.68
N THR A 526 -5.54 12.35 9.61
CA THR A 526 -5.98 10.99 9.94
C THR A 526 -6.70 10.30 8.78
N VAL A 527 -7.47 11.04 7.96
CA VAL A 527 -8.22 10.47 6.83
C VAL A 527 -7.31 9.75 5.82
N PRO A 528 -6.32 10.44 5.20
CA PRO A 528 -5.40 9.78 4.29
C PRO A 528 -4.51 8.73 5.00
N GLY A 529 -4.19 8.91 6.28
CA GLY A 529 -3.46 7.93 7.07
C GLY A 529 -4.21 6.60 7.17
N VAL A 530 -5.52 6.65 7.46
CA VAL A 530 -6.38 5.46 7.48
C VAL A 530 -6.46 4.82 6.10
N MET A 531 -6.62 5.60 5.03
CA MET A 531 -6.71 5.09 3.67
C MET A 531 -5.39 4.45 3.19
N ALA A 532 -4.26 5.02 3.54
CA ALA A 532 -2.94 4.48 3.19
C ALA A 532 -2.69 3.10 3.83
N SER A 533 -3.41 2.73 4.88
CA SER A 533 -3.29 1.40 5.49
C SER A 533 -3.70 0.25 4.57
N ARG A 534 -4.34 0.52 3.43
CA ARG A 534 -4.68 -0.48 2.40
C ARG A 534 -3.45 -1.12 1.77
N THR A 535 -2.31 -0.44 1.79
CA THR A 535 -1.04 -0.98 1.27
C THR A 535 -0.39 -2.02 2.20
N LEU A 536 -0.98 -2.26 3.37
CA LEU A 536 -0.47 -3.24 4.32
C LEU A 536 -0.96 -4.64 3.96
N PRO A 537 -0.06 -5.63 3.80
CA PRO A 537 -0.39 -6.97 3.34
C PRO A 537 -1.15 -7.80 4.38
N SER A 538 -1.06 -7.42 5.65
CA SER A 538 -1.72 -8.12 6.76
C SER A 538 -2.95 -7.37 7.24
N GLU A 539 -4.09 -8.08 7.27
CA GLU A 539 -5.33 -7.52 7.82
C GLU A 539 -5.19 -7.17 9.30
N ARG A 540 -4.43 -7.96 10.06
CA ARG A 540 -4.10 -7.69 11.47
C ARG A 540 -3.34 -6.38 11.62
N ASP A 541 -2.24 -6.20 10.89
CA ASP A 541 -1.43 -4.99 10.94
C ASP A 541 -2.21 -3.78 10.41
N ARG A 542 -3.03 -3.97 9.38
CA ARG A 542 -3.92 -2.95 8.83
C ARG A 542 -4.92 -2.46 9.88
N ARG A 543 -5.66 -3.37 10.51
CA ARG A 543 -6.64 -3.03 11.57
C ARG A 543 -5.97 -2.32 12.73
N MET A 544 -4.86 -2.85 13.21
CA MET A 544 -4.11 -2.25 14.33
C MET A 544 -3.59 -0.86 13.96
N THR A 545 -3.04 -0.66 12.77
CA THR A 545 -2.56 0.64 12.29
C THR A 545 -3.70 1.65 12.20
N ILE A 546 -4.88 1.27 11.66
CA ILE A 546 -6.06 2.15 11.60
C ILE A 546 -6.49 2.60 12.99
N LEU A 547 -6.49 1.70 13.98
CA LEU A 547 -6.87 2.03 15.37
C LEU A 547 -5.86 2.95 16.07
N LEU A 548 -4.58 2.90 15.67
CA LEU A 548 -3.51 3.71 16.25
C LEU A 548 -3.34 5.07 15.58
N THR A 549 -3.67 5.20 14.30
CA THR A 549 -3.50 6.44 13.53
C THR A 549 -4.16 7.67 14.17
N PRO A 550 -5.37 7.62 14.78
CA PRO A 550 -5.99 8.78 15.40
C PRO A 550 -5.28 9.33 16.65
N PHE A 551 -4.37 8.56 17.27
CA PHE A 551 -3.54 9.04 18.39
C PHE A 551 -2.43 9.99 17.92
N MET A 552 -2.10 9.95 16.63
CA MET A 552 -1.15 10.89 16.05
C MET A 552 -1.76 12.29 15.99
N SER A 553 -0.96 13.31 16.34
CA SER A 553 -1.42 14.69 16.32
C SER A 553 -1.48 15.21 14.89
N CYS A 554 -2.68 15.27 14.30
CA CYS A 554 -2.87 15.85 12.97
C CYS A 554 -2.78 17.38 12.99
N SER A 555 -2.59 17.98 11.81
CA SER A 555 -2.47 19.44 11.65
C SER A 555 -3.63 20.25 12.24
N ALA A 556 -4.85 19.73 12.17
CA ALA A 556 -6.05 20.38 12.71
C ALA A 556 -6.08 20.48 14.26
N LYS A 557 -5.24 19.71 14.96
CA LYS A 557 -5.07 19.83 16.42
C LYS A 557 -4.11 20.97 16.82
N LEU A 558 -3.19 21.37 15.93
CA LEU A 558 -2.16 22.38 16.22
C LEU A 558 -2.73 23.76 16.61
N PRO A 559 -3.78 24.30 15.97
CA PRO A 559 -4.39 25.56 16.38
C PRO A 559 -4.93 25.50 17.82
N ILE A 560 -5.49 24.35 18.24
CA ILE A 560 -5.97 24.18 19.62
C ILE A 560 -4.80 24.25 20.60
N TYR A 561 -3.72 23.53 20.31
CA TYR A 561 -2.52 23.54 21.15
C TYR A 561 -1.89 24.94 21.26
N GLY A 562 -1.76 25.62 20.10
CA GLY A 562 -1.22 26.96 20.04
C GLY A 562 -2.05 27.99 20.83
N PHE A 563 -3.36 27.98 20.64
CA PHE A 563 -4.31 28.87 21.34
C PHE A 563 -4.22 28.72 22.86
N PHE A 564 -4.37 27.49 23.36
CA PHE A 564 -4.34 27.26 24.81
C PHE A 564 -2.95 27.40 25.40
N ALA A 565 -1.87 27.01 24.68
CA ALA A 565 -0.51 27.19 25.15
C ALA A 565 -0.14 28.67 25.25
N ALA A 566 -0.55 29.49 24.31
CA ALA A 566 -0.33 30.93 24.35
C ALA A 566 -1.15 31.63 25.47
N ALA A 567 -2.42 31.22 25.65
CA ALA A 567 -3.31 31.80 26.64
C ALA A 567 -2.94 31.43 28.08
N PHE A 568 -2.70 30.17 28.37
CA PHE A 568 -2.50 29.66 29.73
C PHE A 568 -1.05 29.43 30.13
N PHE A 569 -0.14 29.21 29.17
CA PHE A 569 1.27 28.87 29.40
C PHE A 569 2.23 29.72 28.59
N PRO A 570 2.14 31.09 28.62
CA PRO A 570 2.89 31.96 27.71
C PRO A 570 4.42 31.78 27.83
N LYS A 571 4.96 31.50 29.03
CA LYS A 571 6.38 31.29 29.26
C LYS A 571 6.89 29.97 28.75
N ASN A 572 6.03 28.93 28.65
CA ASN A 572 6.40 27.54 28.34
C ASN A 572 5.59 26.99 27.16
N SER A 573 5.04 27.84 26.31
CA SER A 573 4.12 27.42 25.22
C SER A 573 4.75 26.39 24.29
N ALA A 574 6.01 26.58 23.89
CA ALA A 574 6.73 25.64 23.06
C ALA A 574 6.91 24.26 23.72
N LEU A 575 7.24 24.24 25.04
CA LEU A 575 7.38 23.00 25.80
C LEU A 575 6.05 22.25 25.89
N VAL A 576 4.94 22.94 26.16
CA VAL A 576 3.59 22.35 26.22
C VAL A 576 3.21 21.73 24.88
N MET A 577 3.46 22.43 23.77
CA MET A 577 3.19 21.89 22.43
C MET A 577 4.01 20.61 22.14
N ILE A 578 5.30 20.62 22.49
CA ILE A 578 6.20 19.45 22.33
C ILE A 578 5.69 18.29 23.18
N LEU A 579 5.34 18.54 24.46
CA LEU A 579 4.82 17.49 25.38
C LEU A 579 3.51 16.90 24.86
N LEU A 580 2.61 17.71 24.31
CA LEU A 580 1.36 17.21 23.72
C LEU A 580 1.64 16.33 22.48
N TYR A 581 2.58 16.75 21.64
CA TYR A 581 2.93 15.99 20.43
C TYR A 581 3.50 14.60 20.80
N PHE A 582 4.49 14.59 21.70
CA PHE A 582 5.08 13.35 22.20
C PHE A 582 4.09 12.54 23.04
N GLY A 583 3.19 13.18 23.80
CA GLY A 583 2.14 12.53 24.57
C GLY A 583 1.20 11.69 23.71
N GLY A 584 0.84 12.19 22.51
CA GLY A 584 0.08 11.43 21.52
C GLY A 584 0.82 10.18 21.05
N ILE A 585 2.11 10.30 20.75
CA ILE A 585 2.94 9.15 20.34
C ILE A 585 3.06 8.12 21.47
N VAL A 586 3.33 8.54 22.69
CA VAL A 586 3.44 7.67 23.86
C VAL A 586 2.12 6.93 24.11
N MET A 587 0.99 7.64 24.04
CA MET A 587 -0.34 7.03 24.18
C MET A 587 -0.60 6.02 23.06
N GLY A 588 -0.23 6.33 21.82
CA GLY A 588 -0.29 5.40 20.69
C GLY A 588 0.52 4.12 20.93
N ILE A 589 1.73 4.24 21.47
CA ILE A 589 2.58 3.09 21.83
C ILE A 589 1.94 2.26 22.97
N LEU A 590 1.41 2.90 24.01
CA LEU A 590 0.73 2.21 25.10
C LEU A 590 -0.50 1.45 24.61
N MET A 591 -1.30 2.08 23.75
CA MET A 591 -2.45 1.42 23.11
C MET A 591 -2.03 0.28 22.19
N ALA A 592 -0.95 0.43 21.43
CA ALA A 592 -0.42 -0.65 20.60
C ALA A 592 -0.04 -1.88 21.46
N LEU A 593 0.64 -1.67 22.56
CA LEU A 593 1.02 -2.74 23.50
C LEU A 593 -0.20 -3.40 24.15
N LEU A 594 -1.23 -2.60 24.49
CA LEU A 594 -2.49 -3.11 25.03
C LEU A 594 -3.23 -3.95 23.98
N LEU A 595 -3.42 -3.42 22.77
CA LEU A 595 -4.10 -4.10 21.67
C LEU A 595 -3.40 -5.38 21.25
N ARG A 596 -2.05 -5.39 21.24
CA ARG A 596 -1.25 -6.59 20.97
C ARG A 596 -1.54 -7.70 21.98
N ARG A 597 -1.72 -7.37 23.26
CA ARG A 597 -1.98 -8.35 24.34
C ARG A 597 -3.42 -8.83 24.38
N THR A 598 -4.39 -8.01 23.96
CA THR A 598 -5.82 -8.27 24.14
C THR A 598 -6.52 -8.75 22.88
N MET A 599 -6.37 -8.05 21.77
CA MET A 599 -7.18 -8.27 20.56
C MET A 599 -6.38 -8.81 19.37
N PHE A 600 -5.10 -8.44 19.26
CA PHE A 600 -4.25 -8.77 18.13
C PHE A 600 -3.04 -9.59 18.59
N SER A 601 -3.30 -10.74 19.22
CA SER A 601 -2.28 -11.71 19.60
C SER A 601 -1.61 -12.31 18.36
N GLY A 602 -0.32 -12.66 18.46
CA GLY A 602 0.47 -13.23 17.37
C GLY A 602 1.64 -12.33 16.95
N GLU A 603 2.51 -12.85 16.11
CA GLU A 603 3.66 -12.12 15.60
C GLU A 603 3.28 -11.22 14.42
N ALA A 604 4.02 -10.12 14.25
CA ALA A 604 3.92 -9.28 13.08
C ALA A 604 4.32 -10.09 11.83
N VAL A 605 3.58 -9.89 10.73
CA VAL A 605 3.86 -10.58 9.47
C VAL A 605 5.34 -10.43 9.10
N PRO A 606 5.98 -11.49 8.60
CA PRO A 606 7.37 -11.46 8.16
C PRO A 606 7.62 -10.31 7.20
N PHE A 607 8.75 -9.64 7.41
CA PHE A 607 9.14 -8.51 6.59
C PHE A 607 10.12 -8.99 5.52
N VAL A 608 9.56 -9.41 4.40
CA VAL A 608 10.31 -9.72 3.20
C VAL A 608 9.98 -8.64 2.18
N MET A 609 10.95 -7.85 1.79
CA MET A 609 10.73 -6.72 0.90
C MET A 609 11.96 -6.48 0.02
N GLU A 610 11.72 -6.20 -1.24
CA GLU A 610 12.72 -5.69 -2.16
C GLU A 610 12.95 -4.19 -1.93
N LEU A 611 14.19 -3.75 -2.04
CA LEU A 611 14.55 -2.33 -2.04
C LEU A 611 14.72 -1.85 -3.48
N PRO A 612 13.70 -1.21 -4.08
CA PRO A 612 13.76 -0.76 -5.47
C PRO A 612 14.83 0.32 -5.64
N ASN A 613 15.44 0.41 -6.82
CA ASN A 613 16.34 1.52 -7.14
C ASN A 613 15.63 2.88 -7.03
N TYR A 614 16.36 3.93 -6.62
CA TYR A 614 15.78 5.28 -6.59
C TYR A 614 15.50 5.77 -8.00
N ARG A 615 14.21 6.11 -8.24
CA ARG A 615 13.74 6.65 -9.52
C ARG A 615 12.99 7.97 -9.29
N MET A 616 13.07 8.86 -10.27
CA MET A 616 12.23 10.07 -10.25
C MET A 616 10.85 9.72 -10.82
N PRO A 617 9.77 10.00 -10.09
CA PRO A 617 8.42 9.72 -10.58
C PRO A 617 8.07 10.57 -11.80
N GLY A 618 7.30 9.99 -12.72
CA GLY A 618 6.83 10.69 -13.91
C GLY A 618 5.79 11.76 -13.55
N ALA A 619 5.99 13.00 -14.01
CA ALA A 619 5.11 14.13 -13.68
C ALA A 619 3.63 13.89 -14.06
N LYS A 620 3.34 13.18 -15.16
CA LYS A 620 1.97 12.81 -15.55
C LYS A 620 1.31 11.88 -14.54
N ASN A 621 2.04 10.87 -14.07
CA ASN A 621 1.51 9.89 -13.09
C ASN A 621 1.20 10.56 -11.76
N VAL A 622 2.13 11.41 -11.27
CA VAL A 622 1.91 12.20 -10.06
C VAL A 622 0.69 13.11 -10.23
N GLY A 623 0.54 13.78 -11.38
CA GLY A 623 -0.60 14.64 -11.66
C GLY A 623 -1.95 13.88 -11.63
N HIS A 624 -2.02 12.70 -12.26
CA HIS A 624 -3.23 11.86 -12.21
C HIS A 624 -3.55 11.38 -10.79
N LEU A 625 -2.53 10.92 -10.05
CA LEU A 625 -2.72 10.47 -8.68
C LEU A 625 -3.22 11.61 -7.77
N LEU A 626 -2.66 12.82 -7.91
CA LEU A 626 -3.11 14.01 -7.16
C LEU A 626 -4.55 14.37 -7.49
N TRP A 627 -4.93 14.32 -8.78
CA TRP A 627 -6.30 14.59 -9.20
C TRP A 627 -7.29 13.57 -8.62
N ASP A 628 -6.95 12.28 -8.66
CA ASP A 628 -7.81 11.22 -8.10
C ASP A 628 -7.98 11.38 -6.59
N LYS A 629 -6.90 11.70 -5.86
CA LYS A 629 -6.96 11.96 -4.42
C LYS A 629 -7.75 13.23 -4.08
N ALA A 630 -7.57 14.30 -4.86
CA ALA A 630 -8.32 15.54 -4.70
C ALA A 630 -9.82 15.33 -4.98
N LYS A 631 -10.17 14.63 -6.05
CA LYS A 631 -11.55 14.29 -6.42
C LYS A 631 -12.22 13.44 -5.34
N ASP A 632 -11.54 12.41 -4.85
CA ASP A 632 -12.05 11.52 -3.80
C ASP A 632 -12.28 12.29 -2.48
N PHE A 633 -11.36 13.20 -2.12
CA PHE A 633 -11.52 14.09 -0.96
C PHE A 633 -12.72 15.04 -1.15
N LEU A 634 -12.84 15.69 -2.30
CA LEU A 634 -13.95 16.60 -2.61
C LEU A 634 -15.31 15.88 -2.53
N GLN A 635 -15.45 14.71 -3.14
CA GLN A 635 -16.69 13.95 -3.09
C GLN A 635 -17.10 13.60 -1.65
N ARG A 636 -16.13 13.25 -0.79
CA ARG A 636 -16.38 12.93 0.62
C ARG A 636 -16.68 14.17 1.45
N ALA A 637 -15.95 15.25 1.21
CA ALA A 637 -16.18 16.52 1.87
C ALA A 637 -17.61 17.01 1.62
N PHE A 638 -18.06 16.99 0.37
CA PHE A 638 -19.41 17.42 0.02
C PHE A 638 -20.51 16.52 0.63
N THR A 639 -20.33 15.20 0.69
CA THR A 639 -21.41 14.33 1.17
C THR A 639 -21.51 14.28 2.69
N VAL A 640 -20.40 14.03 3.38
CA VAL A 640 -20.42 13.78 4.83
C VAL A 640 -20.34 15.09 5.62
N ILE A 641 -19.42 15.99 5.24
CA ILE A 641 -19.16 17.20 6.01
C ILE A 641 -20.28 18.23 5.78
N PHE A 642 -20.75 18.38 4.56
CA PHE A 642 -21.87 19.26 4.23
C PHE A 642 -23.13 18.89 5.04
N LEU A 643 -23.52 17.60 5.04
CA LEU A 643 -24.68 17.16 5.83
C LEU A 643 -24.48 17.44 7.31
N ALA A 644 -23.30 17.20 7.80
CA ALA A 644 -22.97 17.38 9.20
C ALA A 644 -22.91 18.87 9.60
N THR A 645 -22.40 19.76 8.73
CA THR A 645 -22.45 21.23 9.00
C THR A 645 -23.88 21.77 9.00
N LEU A 646 -24.74 21.28 8.11
CA LEU A 646 -26.17 21.59 8.13
C LEU A 646 -26.85 21.21 9.45
N VAL A 647 -26.56 20.01 9.96
CA VAL A 647 -27.11 19.56 11.26
C VAL A 647 -26.62 20.45 12.38
N ILE A 648 -25.33 20.79 12.44
CA ILE A 648 -24.79 21.67 13.48
C ILE A 648 -25.37 23.09 13.37
N TRP A 649 -25.44 23.66 12.15
CA TRP A 649 -26.08 24.95 11.94
C TRP A 649 -27.52 24.93 12.46
N PHE A 650 -28.31 23.89 12.14
CA PHE A 650 -29.67 23.76 12.62
C PHE A 650 -29.73 23.73 14.16
N LEU A 651 -28.87 22.94 14.80
CA LEU A 651 -28.81 22.83 16.27
C LEU A 651 -28.32 24.13 16.95
N GLN A 652 -27.57 24.98 16.26
CA GLN A 652 -27.08 26.26 16.77
C GLN A 652 -28.11 27.39 16.58
N THR A 653 -28.89 27.34 15.50
CA THR A 653 -29.78 28.44 15.10
C THR A 653 -31.14 28.33 15.72
N PHE A 654 -31.59 27.14 16.10
CA PHE A 654 -32.96 26.93 16.62
C PHE A 654 -32.97 26.50 18.08
N ASP A 655 -34.05 26.93 18.79
CA ASP A 655 -34.44 26.43 20.11
C ASP A 655 -35.31 25.16 19.99
N MET A 656 -35.72 24.57 21.13
CA MET A 656 -36.59 23.39 21.16
C MET A 656 -38.00 23.64 20.58
N HIS A 657 -38.40 24.89 20.41
CA HIS A 657 -39.69 25.29 19.83
C HIS A 657 -39.57 25.70 18.36
N LEU A 658 -38.36 25.45 17.75
CA LEU A 658 -38.03 25.82 16.38
C LEU A 658 -38.07 27.33 16.10
N ASN A 659 -37.87 28.18 17.12
CA ASN A 659 -37.66 29.60 16.91
C ASN A 659 -36.17 29.89 16.69
N ILE A 660 -35.87 30.94 15.91
CA ILE A 660 -34.51 31.40 15.72
C ILE A 660 -34.01 32.02 17.00
N VAL A 661 -32.87 31.55 17.49
CA VAL A 661 -32.30 31.98 18.77
C VAL A 661 -31.50 33.27 18.58
N SER A 662 -31.72 34.24 19.43
CA SER A 662 -30.93 35.48 19.48
C SER A 662 -29.70 35.35 20.40
N ASP A 663 -29.72 34.43 21.37
CA ASP A 663 -28.61 34.14 22.27
C ASP A 663 -28.21 32.64 22.11
N SER A 664 -26.95 32.36 21.81
CA SER A 664 -26.42 30.99 21.62
C SER A 664 -26.69 30.06 22.79
N LYS A 665 -26.98 30.58 23.99
CA LYS A 665 -27.28 29.82 25.21
C LYS A 665 -28.62 29.06 25.12
N ASP A 666 -29.55 29.58 24.36
CA ASP A 666 -30.93 29.03 24.24
C ASP A 666 -31.03 28.03 23.09
N SER A 667 -29.95 27.80 22.35
CA SER A 667 -29.88 26.85 21.23
C SER A 667 -30.00 25.39 21.69
N ILE A 668 -30.54 24.54 20.82
CA ILE A 668 -30.59 23.08 21.03
C ILE A 668 -29.20 22.54 21.33
N LEU A 669 -28.16 23.03 20.61
CA LEU A 669 -26.79 22.60 20.81
C LEU A 669 -26.26 22.95 22.20
N ALA A 670 -26.53 24.16 22.70
CA ALA A 670 -26.16 24.59 24.06
C ALA A 670 -26.84 23.74 25.15
N MET A 671 -28.08 23.38 24.96
CA MET A 671 -28.82 22.50 25.87
C MET A 671 -28.23 21.08 25.89
N LEU A 672 -27.93 20.48 24.73
CA LEU A 672 -27.26 19.20 24.65
C LEU A 672 -25.87 19.23 25.30
N ALA A 673 -25.12 20.30 25.04
CA ALA A 673 -23.82 20.54 25.66
C ALA A 673 -23.91 20.70 27.19
N GLY A 674 -24.95 21.41 27.67
CA GLY A 674 -25.24 21.55 29.08
C GLY A 674 -25.56 20.22 29.80
N ALA A 675 -26.23 19.30 29.10
CA ALA A 675 -26.50 17.96 29.60
C ALA A 675 -25.21 17.09 29.68
N ILE A 676 -24.21 17.34 28.81
CA ILE A 676 -22.92 16.62 28.79
C ILE A 676 -21.91 17.28 29.76
N ALA A 677 -21.99 18.59 29.99
CA ALA A 677 -21.03 19.35 30.81
C ALA A 677 -20.73 18.74 32.19
N PRO A 678 -21.71 18.13 32.93
CA PRO A 678 -21.40 17.46 34.20
C PRO A 678 -20.37 16.35 34.14
N VAL A 679 -20.24 15.67 32.99
CA VAL A 679 -19.25 14.61 32.78
C VAL A 679 -17.80 15.15 32.84
N PHE A 680 -17.62 16.44 32.55
CA PHE A 680 -16.32 17.12 32.54
C PHE A 680 -16.02 17.89 33.85
N LYS A 681 -16.97 17.98 34.77
CA LYS A 681 -16.74 18.62 36.08
C LYS A 681 -15.57 18.05 36.88
N PRO A 682 -15.36 16.71 36.94
CA PRO A 682 -14.21 16.13 37.66
C PRO A 682 -12.85 16.56 37.15
N MET A 683 -12.78 17.07 35.90
CA MET A 683 -11.57 17.51 35.25
C MET A 683 -11.40 19.04 35.24
N GLY A 684 -12.30 19.77 35.90
CA GLY A 684 -12.20 21.22 36.07
C GLY A 684 -12.75 22.07 34.91
N PHE A 685 -13.30 21.47 33.85
CA PHE A 685 -13.84 22.20 32.68
C PHE A 685 -15.29 21.84 32.32
N GLY A 686 -16.12 21.65 33.34
CA GLY A 686 -17.56 21.34 33.20
C GLY A 686 -18.44 22.53 32.82
N ASP A 687 -18.04 23.37 31.87
CA ASP A 687 -18.79 24.50 31.31
C ASP A 687 -19.50 24.08 30.02
N TRP A 688 -20.77 24.49 29.85
CA TRP A 688 -21.53 24.20 28.65
C TRP A 688 -20.87 24.76 27.35
N ARG A 689 -20.20 25.92 27.43
CA ARG A 689 -19.50 26.55 26.31
C ARG A 689 -18.34 25.69 25.83
N ILE A 690 -17.57 25.11 26.75
CA ILE A 690 -16.50 24.18 26.45
C ILE A 690 -17.07 22.89 25.86
N SER A 691 -18.14 22.35 26.42
CA SER A 691 -18.83 21.18 25.91
C SER A 691 -19.35 21.40 24.48
N THR A 692 -19.92 22.59 24.20
CA THR A 692 -20.34 23.00 22.86
C THR A 692 -19.14 22.98 21.88
N ALA A 693 -18.01 23.57 22.28
CA ALA A 693 -16.81 23.58 21.48
C ALA A 693 -16.23 22.18 21.22
N LEU A 694 -16.35 21.26 22.17
CA LEU A 694 -15.94 19.87 21.98
C LEU A 694 -16.87 19.11 21.00
N ILE A 695 -18.18 19.40 21.02
CA ILE A 695 -19.15 18.83 20.07
C ILE A 695 -18.87 19.36 18.65
N THR A 696 -18.69 20.67 18.48
CA THR A 696 -18.32 21.24 17.17
C THR A 696 -16.95 20.75 16.69
N GLY A 697 -16.00 20.58 17.60
CA GLY A 697 -14.68 19.99 17.33
C GLY A 697 -14.72 18.50 16.95
N PHE A 698 -15.81 17.79 17.16
CA PHE A 698 -16.01 16.46 16.56
C PHE A 698 -16.24 16.55 15.05
N MET A 699 -16.86 17.62 14.59
CA MET A 699 -17.03 17.86 13.15
C MET A 699 -15.70 18.18 12.51
N ALA A 700 -15.06 19.25 12.96
CA ALA A 700 -13.76 19.71 12.50
C ALA A 700 -12.98 20.23 13.71
N LYS A 701 -11.78 19.70 13.93
CA LYS A 701 -10.98 19.99 15.15
C LYS A 701 -10.69 21.48 15.33
N GLU A 702 -10.43 22.20 14.26
CA GLU A 702 -10.18 23.65 14.25
C GLU A 702 -11.38 24.46 14.75
N SER A 703 -12.60 23.96 14.61
CA SER A 703 -13.80 24.64 15.09
C SER A 703 -13.87 24.79 16.62
N VAL A 704 -13.06 24.03 17.37
CA VAL A 704 -12.97 24.20 18.84
C VAL A 704 -12.57 25.61 19.20
N VAL A 705 -11.52 26.15 18.56
CA VAL A 705 -10.99 27.49 18.89
C VAL A 705 -11.97 28.57 18.48
N SER A 706 -12.52 28.50 17.26
CA SER A 706 -13.48 29.50 16.76
C SER A 706 -14.76 29.50 17.62
N THR A 707 -15.30 28.33 17.98
CA THR A 707 -16.46 28.23 18.87
C THR A 707 -16.19 28.83 20.25
N LEU A 708 -15.02 28.53 20.84
CA LEU A 708 -14.65 29.12 22.14
C LEU A 708 -14.51 30.65 22.04
N SER A 709 -13.88 31.16 20.98
CA SER A 709 -13.74 32.61 20.78
C SER A 709 -15.09 33.32 20.64
N VAL A 710 -16.05 32.70 19.96
CA VAL A 710 -17.41 33.24 19.83
C VAL A 710 -18.16 33.18 21.16
N LEU A 711 -18.15 32.05 21.87
CA LEU A 711 -18.93 31.85 23.09
C LEU A 711 -18.38 32.58 24.33
N PHE A 712 -17.07 32.82 24.40
CA PHE A 712 -16.47 33.57 25.50
C PHE A 712 -16.27 35.06 25.16
N GLY A 713 -16.27 35.42 23.87
CA GLY A 713 -16.11 36.80 23.40
C GLY A 713 -14.70 37.37 23.58
N SER A 714 -13.94 36.93 24.59
CA SER A 714 -12.56 37.36 24.85
C SER A 714 -11.72 36.23 25.49
N THR A 715 -10.42 36.29 25.29
CA THR A 715 -9.49 35.37 25.97
C THR A 715 -9.48 35.56 27.49
N GLU A 716 -9.71 36.78 27.97
CA GLU A 716 -9.78 37.09 29.41
C GLU A 716 -10.98 36.38 30.06
N ALA A 717 -12.14 36.32 29.41
CA ALA A 717 -13.30 35.62 29.90
C ALA A 717 -13.05 34.11 29.97
N LEU A 718 -12.32 33.55 29.03
CA LEU A 718 -11.90 32.15 29.05
C LEU A 718 -10.91 31.86 30.19
N LEU A 719 -9.92 32.76 30.43
CA LEU A 719 -8.96 32.64 31.53
C LEU A 719 -9.63 32.75 32.90
N ALA A 720 -10.72 33.51 33.01
CA ALA A 720 -11.53 33.59 34.25
C ALA A 720 -12.40 32.36 34.49
N ALA A 721 -12.80 31.66 33.43
CA ALA A 721 -13.69 30.49 33.49
C ALA A 721 -12.98 29.18 33.86
N ILE A 722 -11.73 29.00 33.52
CA ILE A 722 -10.96 27.77 33.76
C ILE A 722 -9.56 28.04 34.29
N THR A 723 -9.09 27.18 35.19
CA THR A 723 -7.73 27.25 35.75
C THR A 723 -6.71 26.74 34.77
N PRO A 724 -5.41 27.11 34.87
CA PRO A 724 -4.35 26.55 34.04
C PRO A 724 -4.25 25.01 34.10
N LEU A 725 -4.55 24.42 35.27
CA LEU A 725 -4.59 22.96 35.43
C LEU A 725 -5.77 22.33 34.67
N ALA A 726 -6.94 22.96 34.70
CA ALA A 726 -8.09 22.52 33.92
C ALA A 726 -7.83 22.70 32.41
N ALA A 727 -7.13 23.75 32.01
CA ALA A 727 -6.71 23.94 30.62
C ALA A 727 -5.70 22.87 30.16
N ALA A 728 -4.76 22.45 31.00
CA ALA A 728 -3.87 21.34 30.71
C ALA A 728 -4.63 20.02 30.54
N SER A 729 -5.61 19.75 31.43
CA SER A 729 -6.49 18.60 31.35
C SER A 729 -7.33 18.62 30.05
N LEU A 730 -7.90 19.77 29.69
CA LEU A 730 -8.64 19.96 28.45
C LEU A 730 -7.77 19.75 27.20
N LEU A 731 -6.52 20.21 27.22
CA LEU A 731 -5.56 19.96 26.14
C LEU A 731 -5.29 18.47 25.93
N VAL A 732 -5.11 17.72 27.02
CA VAL A 732 -4.94 16.25 26.94
C VAL A 732 -6.20 15.57 26.45
N PHE A 733 -7.37 16.05 26.87
CA PHE A 733 -8.64 15.58 26.33
C PHE A 733 -8.73 15.83 24.81
N CYS A 734 -8.44 17.06 24.37
CA CYS A 734 -8.46 17.44 22.95
C CYS A 734 -7.44 16.67 22.11
N LEU A 735 -6.30 16.27 22.71
CA LEU A 735 -5.31 15.43 22.06
C LEU A 735 -5.87 14.04 21.73
N LEU A 736 -6.60 13.42 22.67
CA LEU A 736 -6.90 11.97 22.64
C LEU A 736 -8.35 11.66 22.25
N TYR A 737 -9.31 12.62 22.38
CA TYR A 737 -10.70 12.34 22.09
C TYR A 737 -10.96 12.06 20.61
N THR A 738 -12.13 11.53 20.34
CA THR A 738 -12.54 11.01 19.01
C THR A 738 -12.03 11.84 17.83
N PRO A 739 -11.57 11.21 16.73
CA PRO A 739 -11.18 11.94 15.53
C PRO A 739 -12.38 12.62 14.88
N CYS A 740 -12.14 13.50 13.90
CA CYS A 740 -13.20 14.21 13.19
C CYS A 740 -14.14 13.26 12.42
N VAL A 741 -15.35 13.72 12.11
CA VAL A 741 -16.37 12.93 11.39
C VAL A 741 -15.83 12.34 10.08
N ALA A 742 -15.02 13.08 9.33
CA ALA A 742 -14.38 12.58 8.11
C ALA A 742 -13.47 11.37 8.37
N ALA A 743 -12.71 11.40 9.47
CA ALA A 743 -11.85 10.26 9.84
C ALA A 743 -12.68 9.06 10.31
N ILE A 744 -13.75 9.27 11.03
CA ILE A 744 -14.69 8.20 11.43
C ILE A 744 -15.36 7.58 10.18
N ALA A 745 -15.76 8.39 9.21
CA ALA A 745 -16.29 7.89 7.95
C ALA A 745 -15.27 7.04 7.19
N ALA A 746 -13.98 7.43 7.18
CA ALA A 746 -12.92 6.63 6.60
C ALA A 746 -12.74 5.31 7.37
N ILE A 747 -12.68 5.34 8.70
CA ILE A 747 -12.60 4.13 9.54
C ILE A 747 -13.81 3.21 9.32
N LYS A 748 -15.01 3.76 9.22
CA LYS A 748 -16.24 2.99 8.92
C LYS A 748 -16.13 2.27 7.58
N ARG A 749 -15.57 2.91 6.58
CA ARG A 749 -15.37 2.32 5.25
C ARG A 749 -14.34 1.20 5.27
N GLU A 750 -13.26 1.35 6.03
CA GLU A 750 -12.16 0.38 6.08
C GLU A 750 -12.42 -0.81 7.01
N LEU A 751 -13.06 -0.58 8.16
CA LEU A 751 -13.25 -1.60 9.20
C LEU A 751 -14.73 -1.94 9.47
N GLY A 752 -15.66 -1.14 8.93
CA GLY A 752 -17.10 -1.30 9.19
C GLY A 752 -17.62 -0.50 10.39
N GLY A 753 -18.96 -0.46 10.50
CA GLY A 753 -19.65 0.41 11.47
C GLY A 753 -19.35 0.08 12.94
N LYS A 754 -19.25 -1.21 13.28
CA LYS A 754 -18.96 -1.64 14.66
C LYS A 754 -17.62 -1.11 15.18
N TRP A 755 -16.59 -1.17 14.33
CA TRP A 755 -15.26 -0.65 14.66
C TRP A 755 -15.24 0.88 14.74
N ALA A 756 -15.96 1.57 13.85
CA ALA A 756 -16.06 3.03 13.90
C ALA A 756 -16.67 3.52 15.21
N VAL A 757 -17.77 2.89 15.67
CA VAL A 757 -18.37 3.19 16.98
C VAL A 757 -17.41 2.84 18.12
N GLY A 758 -16.73 1.69 18.04
CA GLY A 758 -15.72 1.29 19.01
C GLY A 758 -14.57 2.30 19.15
N VAL A 759 -14.11 2.89 18.06
CA VAL A 759 -13.09 3.96 18.06
C VAL A 759 -13.61 5.22 18.73
N VAL A 760 -14.83 5.68 18.39
CA VAL A 760 -15.43 6.88 19.00
C VAL A 760 -15.54 6.72 20.51
N VAL A 761 -16.17 5.65 20.96
CA VAL A 761 -16.38 5.40 22.40
C VAL A 761 -15.05 5.16 23.11
N GLY A 762 -14.21 4.30 22.56
CA GLY A 762 -12.92 3.95 23.16
C GLY A 762 -11.99 5.14 23.32
N GLN A 763 -11.87 5.99 22.30
CA GLN A 763 -11.03 7.20 22.38
C GLN A 763 -11.61 8.25 23.33
N CYS A 764 -12.93 8.44 23.38
CA CYS A 764 -13.55 9.32 24.39
C CYS A 764 -13.26 8.84 25.82
N VAL A 765 -13.36 7.53 26.07
CA VAL A 765 -13.04 6.95 27.39
C VAL A 765 -11.56 7.14 27.73
N ILE A 766 -10.66 6.85 26.80
CA ILE A 766 -9.21 7.03 27.00
C ILE A 766 -8.88 8.50 27.26
N ALA A 767 -9.46 9.41 26.48
CA ALA A 767 -9.28 10.85 26.65
C ALA A 767 -9.76 11.31 28.02
N TRP A 768 -10.94 10.82 28.46
CA TRP A 768 -11.51 11.16 29.75
C TRP A 768 -10.61 10.68 30.91
N VAL A 769 -10.17 9.42 30.88
CA VAL A 769 -9.28 8.84 31.91
C VAL A 769 -7.94 9.59 31.94
N ALA A 770 -7.33 9.86 30.78
CA ALA A 770 -6.06 10.55 30.72
C ALA A 770 -6.15 12.01 31.21
N ALA A 771 -7.22 12.73 30.82
CA ALA A 771 -7.48 14.10 31.26
C ALA A 771 -7.73 14.16 32.77
N LEU A 772 -8.51 13.22 33.31
CA LEU A 772 -8.74 13.09 34.75
C LEU A 772 -7.44 12.81 35.52
N ALA A 773 -6.60 11.89 35.00
CA ALA A 773 -5.31 11.59 35.61
C ALA A 773 -4.41 12.83 35.65
N VAL A 774 -4.34 13.62 34.57
CA VAL A 774 -3.57 14.88 34.54
C VAL A 774 -4.11 15.89 35.56
N TYR A 775 -5.44 16.02 35.69
CA TYR A 775 -6.05 16.94 36.62
C TYR A 775 -5.79 16.51 38.08
N LEU A 776 -5.93 15.23 38.40
CA LEU A 776 -5.70 14.72 39.78
C LEU A 776 -4.21 14.78 40.14
N ILE A 777 -3.30 14.37 39.24
CA ILE A 777 -1.87 14.42 39.52
C ILE A 777 -1.39 15.88 39.66
N GLY A 778 -1.82 16.76 38.75
CA GLY A 778 -1.48 18.17 38.81
C GLY A 778 -2.08 18.93 40.01
N GLY A 779 -3.17 18.41 40.60
CA GLY A 779 -3.75 18.95 41.81
C GLY A 779 -3.00 18.56 43.12
N ILE A 780 -2.05 17.61 43.01
CA ILE A 780 -1.21 17.20 44.14
C ILE A 780 0.03 18.11 44.27
N PHE A 781 0.47 18.69 43.15
CA PHE A 781 1.61 19.62 43.08
C PHE A 781 1.14 21.06 42.98
#